data_6889db9035eeaccd1fbb568d0330f0e4
#
_entry.id   6889db9035eeaccd1fbb568d0330f0e4
#
_cell.length_a   1.000
_cell.length_b   1.000
_cell.length_c   1.000
_cell.angle_alpha   90.00
_cell.angle_beta   90.00
_cell.angle_gamma   90.00
#
_symmetry.space_group_name_H-M   'P 1'
#
loop_
_entity.id
_entity.type
_entity.pdbx_description
1 polymer ?
#
loop_
_entity_poly.entity_id
_entity_poly.type
_entity_poly.pdbx_seq_one_letter_code
_entity_poly.pdbx_strand_id
1 'polypeptide(L)'
;MSDSISNSPPDPKAIEHNPSNLRAEVDGLIAQGAFDLASRRLAELWRRDSASGTASFVTSRLDELRDKLAFTKFKLAILRSFTVEPIVPLLRAEAFAYGIDLEVHVGDFNTYVQDMLDSQSSLYRFAPNAVVLAVRADQAAPELWRDFADLAPEVAQQAAERVVRGYEQWIGAFRKHSQAALIVHSLERPSSPSLGILDDQSEAGQSRLIRQINRELRRITAGFHGVYGLDYDALVARHGSEHWHDERKWLTARLPIAAGHLIHMAREWMRFIVPLSGRTAKVLVVDLDNTLWGGVIGENGMTGIKVGPEYPGAAYQGLHRALLDLSRKGILLALCSKNNLDDAMEALEKHPGMLVRPKHFAAMRINWTDKAQNLREIAQELNVGIDALAFLDDNPFEREQVRAALPEVTVIDLGKNPLEYASAVRNCAVFERLTLSSEDQQRTEMYAAQKQRAGAEQNFQSKEDFFRFLEQEAELEPVSNLTLARIAQLTQKTNQFNLTTRRYTEPQIAEMAKKPDWHIFSIRVRDRFGDHGLVGVAIAHDEGEQCEVDTFLLSCRVIGRTVETALLAHLAESAAQRGRKRLVGWFLPTKKNAPARDFYPQHGFERQEANGTGSLWTMDLKSSTLRCPDWIKLKVTIPLNHGK
;
A
#
# COMPACT_ATOMS: atom_id res chain seq x y z
N MET A 1 -40.53 -23.35 53.43
CA MET A 1 -40.34 -23.57 51.99
C MET A 1 -39.06 -22.85 51.65
N SER A 2 -38.02 -23.61 51.43
CA SER A 2 -36.65 -23.16 51.29
C SER A 2 -36.33 -22.97 49.81
N ASP A 3 -36.09 -21.73 49.41
CA ASP A 3 -35.54 -21.41 48.08
C ASP A 3 -34.05 -21.73 48.06
N SER A 4 -33.70 -22.78 47.35
CA SER A 4 -32.33 -23.14 47.05
C SER A 4 -31.78 -22.28 45.93
N ILE A 5 -30.96 -21.27 46.26
CA ILE A 5 -30.15 -20.52 45.32
C ILE A 5 -29.06 -21.44 44.78
N SER A 6 -29.17 -21.85 43.52
CA SER A 6 -28.12 -22.60 42.83
C SER A 6 -26.94 -21.68 42.50
N ASN A 7 -25.87 -21.77 43.28
CA ASN A 7 -24.57 -21.20 42.94
C ASN A 7 -23.86 -22.10 41.91
N SER A 8 -24.22 -21.94 40.64
CA SER A 8 -23.39 -22.44 39.55
C SER A 8 -22.25 -21.46 39.29
N PRO A 9 -21.00 -21.88 39.15
CA PRO A 9 -19.91 -21.00 38.77
C PRO A 9 -20.20 -20.42 37.40
N PRO A 10 -19.86 -19.13 37.14
CA PRO A 10 -20.10 -18.52 35.84
C PRO A 10 -19.34 -19.29 34.76
N ASP A 11 -20.04 -19.55 33.66
CA ASP A 11 -19.51 -20.20 32.47
C ASP A 11 -18.24 -19.44 31.97
N PRO A 12 -17.08 -20.11 31.88
CA PRO A 12 -15.85 -19.47 31.41
C PRO A 12 -15.94 -18.90 29.96
N LYS A 13 -17.01 -19.23 29.24
CA LYS A 13 -17.27 -18.75 27.87
C LYS A 13 -17.97 -17.37 27.77
N ALA A 14 -18.38 -16.77 28.89
CA ALA A 14 -19.11 -15.52 28.97
C ALA A 14 -18.28 -14.30 29.39
N ILE A 15 -16.96 -14.35 29.30
CA ILE A 15 -16.16 -13.14 29.30
C ILE A 15 -16.13 -12.63 27.83
N GLU A 16 -17.29 -12.25 27.34
CA GLU A 16 -17.36 -11.32 26.22
C GLU A 16 -16.63 -10.05 26.67
N HIS A 17 -15.47 -9.78 26.07
CA HIS A 17 -14.71 -8.55 26.32
C HIS A 17 -15.54 -7.36 25.85
N ASN A 18 -16.33 -6.81 26.78
CA ASN A 18 -17.12 -5.61 26.57
C ASN A 18 -16.17 -4.47 26.19
N PRO A 19 -16.46 -3.63 25.16
CA PRO A 19 -15.66 -2.47 24.80
C PRO A 19 -15.27 -1.57 25.97
N SER A 20 -16.11 -1.45 26.99
CA SER A 20 -15.82 -0.70 28.22
C SER A 20 -14.66 -1.31 29.02
N ASN A 21 -14.54 -2.64 29.06
CA ASN A 21 -13.44 -3.33 29.75
C ASN A 21 -12.11 -3.11 29.01
N LEU A 22 -12.13 -3.15 27.66
CA LEU A 22 -10.95 -2.89 26.86
C LEU A 22 -10.43 -1.45 27.03
N ARG A 23 -11.29 -0.45 27.19
CA ARG A 23 -10.87 0.93 27.46
C ARG A 23 -10.13 1.04 28.80
N ALA A 24 -10.68 0.45 29.86
CA ALA A 24 -10.04 0.44 31.19
C ALA A 24 -8.71 -0.34 31.17
N GLU A 25 -8.63 -1.44 30.41
CA GLU A 25 -7.39 -2.21 30.22
C GLU A 25 -6.32 -1.37 29.52
N VAL A 26 -6.67 -0.66 28.45
CA VAL A 26 -5.76 0.24 27.72
C VAL A 26 -5.20 1.32 28.65
N ASP A 27 -6.05 1.98 29.42
CA ASP A 27 -5.63 3.02 30.37
C ASP A 27 -4.71 2.46 31.45
N GLY A 28 -5.01 1.28 31.98
CA GLY A 28 -4.17 0.58 32.95
C GLY A 28 -2.80 0.22 32.41
N LEU A 29 -2.73 -0.27 31.16
CA LEU A 29 -1.48 -0.63 30.48
C LEU A 29 -0.60 0.60 30.19
N ILE A 30 -1.20 1.72 29.78
CA ILE A 30 -0.48 2.99 29.59
C ILE A 30 0.12 3.46 30.91
N ALA A 31 -0.67 3.44 32.00
CA ALA A 31 -0.20 3.83 33.33
C ALA A 31 0.95 2.94 33.86
N GLN A 32 0.99 1.67 33.46
CA GLN A 32 2.07 0.72 33.78
C GLN A 32 3.29 0.84 32.85
N GLY A 33 3.24 1.69 31.82
CA GLY A 33 4.32 1.82 30.82
C GLY A 33 4.38 0.66 29.81
N ALA A 34 3.37 -0.21 29.74
CA ALA A 34 3.27 -1.34 28.82
C ALA A 34 2.74 -0.90 27.44
N PHE A 35 3.44 0.05 26.80
CA PHE A 35 2.95 0.77 25.61
C PHE A 35 2.66 -0.13 24.40
N ASP A 36 3.50 -1.14 24.13
CA ASP A 36 3.28 -2.08 23.01
C ASP A 36 1.97 -2.87 23.20
N LEU A 37 1.71 -3.33 24.43
CA LEU A 37 0.49 -4.08 24.73
C LEU A 37 -0.73 -3.16 24.72
N ALA A 38 -0.61 -1.94 25.26
CA ALA A 38 -1.66 -0.91 25.20
C ALA A 38 -2.05 -0.61 23.75
N SER A 39 -1.08 -0.43 22.86
CA SER A 39 -1.31 -0.20 21.44
C SER A 39 -2.06 -1.35 20.75
N ARG A 40 -1.72 -2.61 21.07
CA ARG A 40 -2.42 -3.79 20.55
C ARG A 40 -3.88 -3.85 21.02
N ARG A 41 -4.12 -3.61 22.32
CA ARG A 41 -5.49 -3.58 22.88
C ARG A 41 -6.31 -2.42 22.32
N LEU A 42 -5.67 -1.27 22.08
CA LEU A 42 -6.32 -0.12 21.47
C LEU A 42 -6.72 -0.42 20.00
N ALA A 43 -5.84 -1.09 19.23
CA ALA A 43 -6.16 -1.54 17.89
C ALA A 43 -7.25 -2.63 17.88
N GLU A 44 -7.28 -3.51 18.86
CA GLU A 44 -8.36 -4.49 19.05
C GLU A 44 -9.70 -3.80 19.32
N LEU A 45 -9.72 -2.81 20.23
CA LEU A 45 -10.92 -2.02 20.51
C LEU A 45 -11.47 -1.36 19.23
N TRP A 46 -10.59 -0.74 18.43
CA TRP A 46 -10.97 -0.12 17.17
C TRP A 46 -11.55 -1.10 16.15
N ARG A 47 -10.97 -2.28 16.01
CA ARG A 47 -11.50 -3.32 15.10
C ARG A 47 -12.90 -3.80 15.51
N ARG A 48 -13.17 -3.89 16.83
CA ARG A 48 -14.47 -4.33 17.36
C ARG A 48 -15.55 -3.24 17.29
N ASP A 49 -15.15 -1.99 17.46
CA ASP A 49 -16.05 -0.84 17.49
C ASP A 49 -15.44 0.35 16.78
N SER A 50 -15.82 0.56 15.51
CA SER A 50 -15.35 1.70 14.69
C SER A 50 -16.26 2.93 14.80
N ALA A 51 -16.99 3.11 15.91
CA ALA A 51 -17.85 4.27 16.13
C ALA A 51 -17.05 5.54 16.46
N SER A 52 -17.68 6.71 16.26
CA SER A 52 -17.05 8.02 16.51
C SER A 52 -16.57 8.21 17.96
N GLY A 53 -17.30 7.67 18.95
CA GLY A 53 -16.88 7.71 20.36
C GLY A 53 -15.61 6.91 20.63
N THR A 54 -15.46 5.77 19.97
CA THR A 54 -14.25 4.94 20.05
C THR A 54 -13.10 5.59 19.28
N ALA A 55 -13.36 6.23 18.14
CA ALA A 55 -12.35 7.00 17.40
C ALA A 55 -11.75 8.10 18.27
N SER A 56 -12.57 8.85 19.01
CA SER A 56 -12.12 9.90 19.93
C SER A 56 -11.24 9.34 21.05
N PHE A 57 -11.61 8.20 21.62
CA PHE A 57 -10.80 7.51 22.62
C PHE A 57 -9.46 7.05 22.04
N VAL A 58 -9.46 6.39 20.86
CA VAL A 58 -8.24 5.93 20.18
C VAL A 58 -7.29 7.09 19.89
N THR A 59 -7.80 8.19 19.33
CA THR A 59 -6.95 9.35 18.99
C THR A 59 -6.35 10.03 20.21
N SER A 60 -7.09 10.12 21.33
CA SER A 60 -6.57 10.65 22.59
C SER A 60 -5.42 9.79 23.12
N ARG A 61 -5.54 8.46 23.08
CA ARG A 61 -4.48 7.55 23.54
C ARG A 61 -3.32 7.46 22.56
N LEU A 62 -3.56 7.64 21.27
CA LEU A 62 -2.50 7.75 20.27
C LEU A 62 -1.58 8.93 20.58
N ASP A 63 -2.13 10.07 21.01
CA ASP A 63 -1.33 11.24 21.35
C ASP A 63 -0.38 10.96 22.54
N GLU A 64 -0.74 10.06 23.47
CA GLU A 64 0.12 9.58 24.57
C GLU A 64 1.18 8.56 24.12
N LEU A 65 0.84 7.73 23.12
CA LEU A 65 1.70 6.64 22.61
C LEU A 65 2.67 7.09 21.51
N ARG A 66 2.41 8.20 20.87
CA ARG A 66 3.11 8.70 19.68
C ARG A 66 4.64 8.75 19.84
N ASP A 67 5.13 9.21 20.97
CA ASP A 67 6.57 9.34 21.23
C ASP A 67 7.19 8.09 21.88
N LYS A 68 6.39 7.09 22.22
CA LYS A 68 6.80 5.84 22.87
C LYS A 68 6.95 4.69 21.90
N LEU A 69 6.28 4.76 20.74
CA LEU A 69 6.22 3.71 19.74
C LEU A 69 6.66 4.22 18.36
N ALA A 70 7.14 3.32 17.53
CA ALA A 70 7.60 3.64 16.18
C ALA A 70 6.42 3.57 15.18
N PHE A 71 5.77 4.71 14.97
CA PHE A 71 4.76 4.87 13.91
C PHE A 71 5.37 5.43 12.62
N THR A 72 4.76 5.10 11.48
CA THR A 72 5.04 5.79 10.22
C THR A 72 4.34 7.14 10.24
N LYS A 73 5.09 8.24 10.28
CA LYS A 73 4.52 9.60 10.22
C LYS A 73 3.99 9.90 8.83
N PHE A 74 2.78 10.45 8.75
CA PHE A 74 2.15 10.83 7.49
C PHE A 74 1.31 12.09 7.66
N LYS A 75 1.49 13.07 6.76
CA LYS A 75 0.77 14.35 6.75
C LYS A 75 -0.25 14.35 5.61
N LEU A 76 -1.52 14.58 5.94
CA LEU A 76 -2.61 14.70 4.99
C LEU A 76 -3.23 16.09 5.07
N ALA A 77 -3.34 16.78 3.92
CA ALA A 77 -4.20 17.94 3.81
C ALA A 77 -5.53 17.58 3.16
N ILE A 78 -6.63 18.17 3.60
CA ILE A 78 -7.96 17.98 3.02
C ILE A 78 -8.49 19.34 2.56
N LEU A 79 -8.58 19.53 1.26
CA LEU A 79 -9.23 20.67 0.61
C LEU A 79 -10.67 20.30 0.31
N ARG A 80 -11.62 21.14 0.70
CA ARG A 80 -13.00 20.72 0.81
C ARG A 80 -14.03 21.79 0.40
N SER A 81 -15.21 21.32 0.01
CA SER A 81 -16.40 22.15 -0.12
C SER A 81 -17.54 21.76 0.83
N PHE A 82 -17.24 20.90 1.82
CA PHE A 82 -18.20 20.44 2.85
C PHE A 82 -17.49 20.14 4.16
N THR A 83 -18.23 20.02 5.25
CA THR A 83 -17.71 19.73 6.58
C THR A 83 -17.15 18.31 6.65
N VAL A 84 -15.85 18.17 6.92
CA VAL A 84 -15.12 16.89 7.00
C VAL A 84 -14.58 16.61 8.40
N GLU A 85 -14.65 17.56 9.31
CA GLU A 85 -14.10 17.47 10.67
C GLU A 85 -14.55 16.22 11.43
N PRO A 86 -15.82 15.74 11.32
CA PRO A 86 -16.22 14.51 11.99
C PRO A 86 -15.58 13.22 11.40
N ILE A 87 -15.01 13.30 10.19
CA ILE A 87 -14.28 12.18 9.57
C ILE A 87 -12.87 12.07 10.14
N VAL A 88 -12.26 13.17 10.56
CA VAL A 88 -10.84 13.23 10.97
C VAL A 88 -10.52 12.27 12.12
N PRO A 89 -11.26 12.20 13.23
CA PRO A 89 -11.00 11.22 14.28
C PRO A 89 -11.10 9.77 13.79
N LEU A 90 -12.09 9.45 12.95
CA LEU A 90 -12.26 8.12 12.36
C LEU A 90 -11.08 7.76 11.46
N LEU A 91 -10.62 8.72 10.65
CA LEU A 91 -9.49 8.56 9.76
C LEU A 91 -8.17 8.35 10.54
N ARG A 92 -7.94 9.11 11.61
CA ARG A 92 -6.76 8.96 12.49
C ARG A 92 -6.78 7.61 13.21
N ALA A 93 -7.94 7.17 13.71
CA ALA A 93 -8.08 5.87 14.35
C ALA A 93 -7.88 4.70 13.37
N GLU A 94 -8.39 4.83 12.14
CA GLU A 94 -8.16 3.85 11.08
C GLU A 94 -6.67 3.81 10.69
N ALA A 95 -6.02 4.96 10.53
CA ALA A 95 -4.58 5.07 10.25
C ALA A 95 -3.72 4.42 11.34
N PHE A 96 -4.07 4.64 12.62
CA PHE A 96 -3.44 3.99 13.76
C PHE A 96 -3.46 2.47 13.65
N ALA A 97 -4.58 1.87 13.23
CA ALA A 97 -4.69 0.42 13.06
C ALA A 97 -3.70 -0.14 12.01
N TYR A 98 -3.24 0.70 11.06
CA TYR A 98 -2.17 0.38 10.11
C TYR A 98 -0.77 0.81 10.57
N GLY A 99 -0.61 1.24 11.82
CA GLY A 99 0.66 1.72 12.37
C GLY A 99 1.13 3.06 11.77
N ILE A 100 0.17 3.91 11.39
CA ILE A 100 0.42 5.24 10.83
C ILE A 100 0.00 6.31 11.84
N ASP A 101 0.95 7.19 12.22
CA ASP A 101 0.66 8.44 12.94
C ASP A 101 0.27 9.51 11.91
N LEU A 102 -1.04 9.73 11.79
CA LEU A 102 -1.62 10.62 10.79
C LEU A 102 -1.86 12.01 11.37
N GLU A 103 -1.14 13.00 10.84
CA GLU A 103 -1.38 14.42 11.05
C GLU A 103 -2.27 14.96 9.94
N VAL A 104 -3.37 15.65 10.30
CA VAL A 104 -4.36 16.12 9.33
C VAL A 104 -4.49 17.63 9.40
N HIS A 105 -4.30 18.30 8.27
CA HIS A 105 -4.65 19.71 8.07
C HIS A 105 -5.95 19.78 7.25
N VAL A 106 -6.96 20.46 7.78
CA VAL A 106 -8.21 20.71 7.07
C VAL A 106 -8.19 22.15 6.58
N GLY A 107 -8.25 22.35 5.26
CA GLY A 107 -8.36 23.68 4.65
C GLY A 107 -9.69 24.34 5.00
N ASP A 108 -9.76 25.66 4.88
CA ASP A 108 -10.96 26.42 5.14
C ASP A 108 -12.10 26.01 4.19
N PHE A 109 -13.32 26.29 4.64
CA PHE A 109 -14.50 25.88 3.88
C PHE A 109 -14.55 26.59 2.52
N ASN A 110 -14.58 25.80 1.42
CA ASN A 110 -14.70 26.26 0.04
C ASN A 110 -13.54 27.16 -0.45
N THR A 111 -12.37 27.11 0.19
CA THR A 111 -11.16 27.86 -0.23
C THR A 111 -10.20 27.04 -1.10
N TYR A 112 -10.57 25.83 -1.46
CA TYR A 112 -9.68 24.87 -2.15
C TYR A 112 -9.02 25.44 -3.41
N VAL A 113 -9.69 26.33 -4.16
CA VAL A 113 -9.12 26.98 -5.34
C VAL A 113 -8.00 27.94 -4.94
N GLN A 114 -8.26 28.83 -3.97
CA GLN A 114 -7.29 29.77 -3.46
C GLN A 114 -6.09 29.05 -2.86
N ASP A 115 -6.34 28.01 -2.04
CA ASP A 115 -5.28 27.24 -1.40
C ASP A 115 -4.35 26.55 -2.43
N MET A 116 -4.90 26.09 -3.55
CA MET A 116 -4.10 25.46 -4.63
C MET A 116 -3.34 26.47 -5.49
N LEU A 117 -3.87 27.68 -5.67
CA LEU A 117 -3.28 28.72 -6.52
C LEU A 117 -2.23 29.57 -5.78
N ASP A 118 -2.43 29.84 -4.49
CA ASP A 118 -1.52 30.66 -3.69
C ASP A 118 -0.39 29.82 -3.11
N SER A 119 0.83 30.02 -3.62
CA SER A 119 2.05 29.34 -3.13
C SER A 119 2.38 29.62 -1.66
N GLN A 120 1.77 30.62 -1.04
CA GLN A 120 1.94 30.98 0.37
C GLN A 120 0.78 30.49 1.25
N SER A 121 -0.13 29.69 0.72
CA SER A 121 -1.27 29.18 1.47
C SER A 121 -0.84 28.26 2.63
N SER A 122 -1.76 28.00 3.55
CA SER A 122 -1.55 27.05 4.66
C SER A 122 -1.27 25.64 4.17
N LEU A 123 -1.81 25.26 3.02
CA LEU A 123 -1.57 23.98 2.34
C LEU A 123 -0.07 23.73 2.13
N TYR A 124 0.62 24.68 1.50
CA TYR A 124 2.05 24.50 1.17
C TYR A 124 2.95 24.66 2.41
N ARG A 125 2.59 25.54 3.36
CA ARG A 125 3.31 25.64 4.65
C ARG A 125 3.22 24.37 5.49
N PHE A 126 2.09 23.66 5.43
CA PHE A 126 1.92 22.37 6.11
C PHE A 126 2.83 21.27 5.54
N ALA A 127 3.22 21.37 4.26
CA ALA A 127 4.06 20.42 3.54
C ALA A 127 3.54 18.96 3.64
N PRO A 128 2.32 18.66 3.12
CA PRO A 128 1.69 17.36 3.24
C PRO A 128 2.40 16.29 2.39
N ASN A 129 2.27 15.02 2.79
CA ASN A 129 2.62 13.87 1.95
C ASN A 129 1.54 13.62 0.88
N ALA A 130 0.28 13.88 1.22
CA ALA A 130 -0.85 13.76 0.31
C ALA A 130 -1.89 14.86 0.56
N VAL A 131 -2.63 15.19 -0.48
CA VAL A 131 -3.76 16.13 -0.45
C VAL A 131 -5.00 15.42 -0.98
N VAL A 132 -6.12 15.54 -0.28
CA VAL A 132 -7.44 15.14 -0.78
C VAL A 132 -8.17 16.39 -1.23
N LEU A 133 -8.64 16.39 -2.49
CA LEU A 133 -9.55 17.40 -3.02
C LEU A 133 -10.98 16.83 -3.00
N ALA A 134 -11.72 17.17 -1.93
CA ALA A 134 -13.07 16.69 -1.65
C ALA A 134 -14.11 17.76 -1.98
N VAL A 135 -14.52 17.82 -3.23
CA VAL A 135 -15.47 18.82 -3.74
C VAL A 135 -16.77 18.13 -4.15
N ARG A 136 -17.91 18.63 -3.66
CA ARG A 136 -19.24 18.15 -4.04
C ARG A 136 -19.66 18.68 -5.40
N ALA A 137 -20.51 17.91 -6.08
CA ALA A 137 -21.04 18.27 -7.40
C ALA A 137 -21.82 19.60 -7.37
N ASP A 138 -22.65 19.81 -6.34
CA ASP A 138 -23.44 21.04 -6.17
C ASP A 138 -22.61 22.30 -5.87
N GLN A 139 -21.33 22.13 -5.50
CA GLN A 139 -20.40 23.23 -5.29
C GLN A 139 -19.48 23.43 -6.51
N ALA A 140 -19.12 22.37 -7.21
CA ALA A 140 -18.32 22.43 -8.42
C ALA A 140 -19.11 22.99 -9.62
N ALA A 141 -20.38 22.62 -9.71
CA ALA A 141 -21.30 23.00 -10.80
C ALA A 141 -22.70 23.33 -10.25
N PRO A 142 -22.88 24.44 -9.51
CA PRO A 142 -24.15 24.78 -8.87
C PRO A 142 -25.32 24.82 -9.85
N GLU A 143 -25.11 25.34 -11.05
CA GLU A 143 -26.10 25.43 -12.11
C GLU A 143 -26.55 24.05 -12.63
N LEU A 144 -25.66 23.06 -12.65
CA LEU A 144 -26.02 21.69 -13.02
C LEU A 144 -26.78 20.96 -11.92
N TRP A 145 -26.91 21.57 -10.74
CA TRP A 145 -27.48 20.92 -9.57
C TRP A 145 -28.81 21.54 -9.13
N ARG A 146 -28.90 22.89 -9.09
CA ARG A 146 -30.05 23.58 -8.51
C ARG A 146 -31.14 23.87 -9.52
N ASP A 147 -30.76 24.40 -10.67
CA ASP A 147 -31.71 24.97 -11.64
C ASP A 147 -31.61 24.25 -13.00
N PHE A 148 -31.23 22.97 -12.98
CA PHE A 148 -30.92 22.20 -14.18
C PHE A 148 -32.06 22.16 -15.20
N ALA A 149 -33.32 22.02 -14.73
CA ALA A 149 -34.49 21.93 -15.61
C ALA A 149 -34.74 23.20 -16.43
N ASP A 150 -34.23 24.34 -15.96
CA ASP A 150 -34.37 25.66 -16.63
C ASP A 150 -33.20 25.98 -17.57
N LEU A 151 -32.16 25.13 -17.61
CA LEU A 151 -30.99 25.37 -18.44
C LEU A 151 -31.20 24.93 -19.89
N ALA A 152 -30.82 25.79 -20.83
CA ALA A 152 -30.66 25.36 -22.21
C ALA A 152 -29.51 24.33 -22.32
N PRO A 153 -29.63 23.31 -23.19
CA PRO A 153 -28.63 22.24 -23.31
C PRO A 153 -27.21 22.74 -23.53
N GLU A 154 -27.06 23.82 -24.32
CA GLU A 154 -25.74 24.41 -24.61
C GLU A 154 -25.12 25.08 -23.38
N VAL A 155 -25.93 25.70 -22.52
CA VAL A 155 -25.49 26.31 -21.26
C VAL A 155 -25.07 25.23 -20.26
N ALA A 156 -25.84 24.15 -20.16
CA ALA A 156 -25.51 23.00 -19.33
C ALA A 156 -24.17 22.34 -19.77
N GLN A 157 -23.96 22.19 -21.09
CA GLN A 157 -22.70 21.67 -21.64
C GLN A 157 -21.52 22.61 -21.35
N GLN A 158 -21.70 23.92 -21.52
CA GLN A 158 -20.67 24.93 -21.19
C GLN A 158 -20.30 24.92 -19.71
N ALA A 159 -21.28 24.70 -18.81
CA ALA A 159 -21.04 24.56 -17.39
C ALA A 159 -20.17 23.33 -17.08
N ALA A 160 -20.46 22.18 -17.70
CA ALA A 160 -19.66 20.97 -17.55
C ALA A 160 -18.21 21.19 -18.04
N GLU A 161 -18.03 21.83 -19.19
CA GLU A 161 -16.68 22.16 -19.72
C GLU A 161 -15.90 23.13 -18.83
N ARG A 162 -16.59 24.12 -18.23
CA ARG A 162 -15.97 25.06 -17.29
C ARG A 162 -15.45 24.32 -16.05
N VAL A 163 -16.21 23.38 -15.51
CA VAL A 163 -15.76 22.55 -14.38
C VAL A 163 -14.49 21.77 -14.75
N VAL A 164 -14.51 21.09 -15.89
CA VAL A 164 -13.34 20.32 -16.38
C VAL A 164 -12.12 21.19 -16.52
N ARG A 165 -12.24 22.37 -17.17
CA ARG A 165 -11.12 23.33 -17.30
C ARG A 165 -10.63 23.83 -15.95
N GLY A 166 -11.53 24.06 -14.99
CA GLY A 166 -11.17 24.47 -13.64
C GLY A 166 -10.28 23.43 -12.95
N TYR A 167 -10.68 22.18 -12.95
CA TYR A 167 -9.89 21.09 -12.35
C TYR A 167 -8.51 20.96 -13.03
N GLU A 168 -8.43 21.02 -14.35
CA GLU A 168 -7.15 20.94 -15.07
C GLU A 168 -6.20 22.10 -14.67
N GLN A 169 -6.72 23.32 -14.56
CA GLN A 169 -5.97 24.48 -14.11
C GLN A 169 -5.50 24.35 -12.65
N TRP A 170 -6.37 23.93 -11.73
CA TRP A 170 -6.04 23.79 -10.31
C TRP A 170 -4.99 22.70 -10.10
N ILE A 171 -5.16 21.53 -10.73
CA ILE A 171 -4.19 20.44 -10.66
C ILE A 171 -2.85 20.88 -11.24
N GLY A 172 -2.86 21.57 -12.41
CA GLY A 172 -1.64 22.11 -13.02
C GLY A 172 -0.93 23.13 -12.13
N ALA A 173 -1.67 24.02 -11.46
CA ALA A 173 -1.11 24.98 -10.51
C ALA A 173 -0.53 24.27 -9.27
N PHE A 174 -1.28 23.34 -8.69
CA PHE A 174 -0.79 22.55 -7.56
C PHE A 174 0.53 21.84 -7.87
N ARG A 175 0.66 21.25 -9.06
CA ARG A 175 1.90 20.57 -9.47
C ARG A 175 3.09 21.50 -9.64
N LYS A 176 2.90 22.79 -9.88
CA LYS A 176 3.99 23.78 -9.89
C LYS A 176 4.56 24.05 -8.50
N HIS A 177 3.77 23.86 -7.44
CA HIS A 177 4.13 24.23 -6.09
C HIS A 177 4.35 23.04 -5.14
N SER A 178 3.86 21.82 -5.48
CA SER A 178 3.92 20.66 -4.59
C SER A 178 4.18 19.35 -5.30
N GLN A 179 4.98 18.50 -4.67
CA GLN A 179 5.24 17.12 -5.07
C GLN A 179 4.40 16.10 -4.28
N ALA A 180 3.53 16.56 -3.38
CA ALA A 180 2.63 15.70 -2.63
C ALA A 180 1.68 14.91 -3.55
N ALA A 181 1.27 13.72 -3.15
CA ALA A 181 0.21 13.01 -3.86
C ALA A 181 -1.10 13.81 -3.82
N LEU A 182 -1.85 13.86 -4.92
CA LEU A 182 -3.16 14.52 -4.97
C LEU A 182 -4.24 13.49 -5.28
N ILE A 183 -5.23 13.38 -4.39
CA ILE A 183 -6.37 12.49 -4.51
C ILE A 183 -7.59 13.35 -4.84
N VAL A 184 -8.14 13.19 -6.03
CA VAL A 184 -9.26 14.01 -6.54
C VAL A 184 -10.54 13.18 -6.50
N HIS A 185 -11.55 13.65 -5.77
CA HIS A 185 -12.87 13.05 -5.81
C HIS A 185 -13.52 13.24 -7.19
N SER A 186 -14.18 12.19 -7.69
CA SER A 186 -15.18 12.35 -8.73
C SER A 186 -16.44 13.03 -8.15
N LEU A 187 -17.27 13.56 -9.01
CA LEU A 187 -18.53 14.18 -8.62
C LEU A 187 -19.63 13.11 -8.53
N GLU A 188 -20.41 13.15 -7.45
CA GLU A 188 -21.57 12.28 -7.28
C GLU A 188 -22.70 12.68 -8.23
N ARG A 189 -23.42 11.70 -8.75
CA ARG A 189 -24.66 11.94 -9.50
C ARG A 189 -25.81 12.24 -8.55
N PRO A 190 -26.80 13.02 -9.00
CA PRO A 190 -28.02 13.22 -8.21
C PRO A 190 -28.77 11.88 -8.05
N SER A 191 -29.25 11.60 -6.82
CA SER A 191 -30.08 10.44 -6.55
C SER A 191 -31.43 10.53 -7.28
N SER A 192 -31.93 11.76 -7.48
CA SER A 192 -33.16 12.08 -8.21
C SER A 192 -32.88 13.21 -9.19
N PRO A 193 -32.61 12.91 -10.47
CA PRO A 193 -32.38 13.94 -11.49
C PRO A 193 -33.61 14.81 -11.69
N SER A 194 -33.42 16.09 -12.00
CA SER A 194 -34.49 17.06 -12.19
C SER A 194 -35.51 16.68 -13.28
N LEU A 195 -35.06 15.97 -14.32
CA LEU A 195 -35.90 15.49 -15.41
C LEU A 195 -36.51 14.10 -15.15
N GLY A 196 -36.29 13.50 -13.97
CA GLY A 196 -36.75 12.16 -13.64
C GLY A 196 -36.27 11.13 -14.66
N ILE A 197 -37.17 10.26 -15.16
CA ILE A 197 -36.82 9.23 -16.14
C ILE A 197 -36.40 9.78 -17.51
N LEU A 198 -36.75 11.02 -17.82
CA LEU A 198 -36.32 11.69 -19.05
C LEU A 198 -34.82 12.06 -19.04
N ASP A 199 -34.20 12.14 -17.86
CA ASP A 199 -32.78 12.50 -17.73
C ASP A 199 -31.89 11.55 -18.54
N ASP A 200 -32.13 10.25 -18.47
CA ASP A 200 -31.34 9.22 -19.17
C ASP A 200 -31.68 9.09 -20.66
N GLN A 201 -32.82 9.69 -21.10
CA GLN A 201 -33.24 9.78 -22.49
C GLN A 201 -32.71 11.04 -23.20
N SER A 202 -32.17 12.00 -22.43
CA SER A 202 -31.68 13.27 -22.94
C SER A 202 -30.17 13.21 -23.22
N GLU A 203 -29.73 13.74 -24.36
CA GLU A 203 -28.31 13.94 -24.68
C GLU A 203 -27.62 14.91 -23.70
N ALA A 204 -28.37 15.86 -23.14
CA ALA A 204 -27.92 16.83 -22.15
C ALA A 204 -28.52 16.57 -20.76
N GLY A 205 -28.82 15.31 -20.42
CA GLY A 205 -29.30 14.95 -19.09
C GLY A 205 -28.30 15.22 -17.99
N GLN A 206 -28.80 15.60 -16.80
CA GLN A 206 -27.98 15.98 -15.64
C GLN A 206 -26.96 14.87 -15.26
N SER A 207 -27.43 13.64 -15.12
CA SER A 207 -26.58 12.48 -14.81
C SER A 207 -25.55 12.19 -15.91
N ARG A 208 -25.90 12.44 -17.16
CA ARG A 208 -24.99 12.25 -18.31
C ARG A 208 -23.85 13.28 -18.28
N LEU A 209 -24.17 14.54 -18.01
CA LEU A 209 -23.15 15.60 -17.89
C LEU A 209 -22.19 15.35 -16.72
N ILE A 210 -22.67 14.92 -15.57
CA ILE A 210 -21.81 14.55 -14.44
C ILE A 210 -20.90 13.35 -14.81
N ARG A 211 -21.43 12.33 -15.48
CA ARG A 211 -20.60 11.21 -16.00
C ARG A 211 -19.54 11.70 -17.00
N GLN A 212 -19.88 12.67 -17.85
CA GLN A 212 -18.93 13.29 -18.78
C GLN A 212 -17.82 14.03 -18.03
N ILE A 213 -18.15 14.86 -17.05
CA ILE A 213 -17.16 15.52 -16.18
C ILE A 213 -16.24 14.47 -15.54
N ASN A 214 -16.79 13.43 -14.91
CA ASN A 214 -16.02 12.39 -14.24
C ASN A 214 -15.10 11.62 -15.21
N ARG A 215 -15.50 11.40 -16.45
CA ARG A 215 -14.65 10.81 -17.49
C ARG A 215 -13.46 11.71 -17.80
N GLU A 216 -13.69 13.01 -17.97
CA GLU A 216 -12.63 13.97 -18.23
C GLU A 216 -11.72 14.16 -17.02
N LEU A 217 -12.24 14.16 -15.78
CA LEU A 217 -11.42 14.17 -14.57
C LEU A 217 -10.48 12.97 -14.51
N ARG A 218 -10.94 11.77 -14.88
CA ARG A 218 -10.05 10.59 -14.98
C ARG A 218 -8.94 10.78 -16.02
N ARG A 219 -9.25 11.38 -17.16
CA ARG A 219 -8.26 11.70 -18.20
C ARG A 219 -7.23 12.73 -17.70
N ILE A 220 -7.69 13.77 -17.01
CA ILE A 220 -6.82 14.81 -16.43
C ILE A 220 -5.92 14.20 -15.36
N THR A 221 -6.48 13.49 -14.40
CA THR A 221 -5.69 12.86 -13.31
C THR A 221 -4.64 11.90 -13.84
N ALA A 222 -4.95 11.11 -14.88
CA ALA A 222 -3.99 10.22 -15.55
C ALA A 222 -2.87 10.96 -16.29
N GLY A 223 -3.07 12.24 -16.65
CA GLY A 223 -2.07 13.07 -17.32
C GLY A 223 -1.01 13.67 -16.38
N PHE A 224 -1.18 13.57 -15.07
CA PHE A 224 -0.26 14.13 -14.08
C PHE A 224 0.32 13.04 -13.17
N HIS A 225 1.64 12.98 -13.04
CA HIS A 225 2.27 12.08 -12.08
C HIS A 225 1.86 12.39 -10.64
N GLY A 226 1.55 11.33 -9.86
CA GLY A 226 1.16 11.45 -8.46
C GLY A 226 -0.22 12.07 -8.23
N VAL A 227 -1.07 12.15 -9.26
CA VAL A 227 -2.48 12.54 -9.16
C VAL A 227 -3.35 11.32 -9.36
N TYR A 228 -4.27 11.08 -8.45
CA TYR A 228 -5.11 9.89 -8.42
C TYR A 228 -6.58 10.28 -8.34
N GLY A 229 -7.43 9.61 -9.10
CA GLY A 229 -8.88 9.76 -9.00
C GLY A 229 -9.45 8.84 -7.93
N LEU A 230 -10.29 9.38 -7.03
CA LEU A 230 -11.13 8.62 -6.13
C LEU A 230 -12.55 8.62 -6.71
N ASP A 231 -13.10 7.44 -7.00
CA ASP A 231 -14.46 7.31 -7.54
C ASP A 231 -15.51 7.47 -6.43
N TYR A 232 -15.78 8.74 -6.08
CA TYR A 232 -16.74 9.09 -5.03
C TYR A 232 -18.18 8.70 -5.42
N ASP A 233 -18.54 8.82 -6.70
CA ASP A 233 -19.84 8.39 -7.21
C ASP A 233 -20.07 6.88 -6.97
N ALA A 234 -19.05 6.05 -7.25
CA ALA A 234 -19.11 4.62 -6.96
C ALA A 234 -19.15 4.30 -5.45
N LEU A 235 -18.47 5.09 -4.61
CA LEU A 235 -18.52 4.95 -3.16
C LEU A 235 -19.94 5.22 -2.65
N VAL A 236 -20.56 6.31 -3.07
CA VAL A 236 -21.96 6.66 -2.74
C VAL A 236 -22.91 5.56 -3.21
N ALA A 237 -22.77 5.10 -4.45
CA ALA A 237 -23.60 4.04 -5.01
C ALA A 237 -23.48 2.70 -4.24
N ARG A 238 -22.27 2.35 -3.78
CA ARG A 238 -22.00 1.12 -3.01
C ARG A 238 -22.74 1.07 -1.67
N HIS A 239 -22.92 2.23 -1.05
CA HIS A 239 -23.58 2.34 0.26
C HIS A 239 -25.05 2.80 0.17
N GLY A 240 -25.55 3.06 -1.04
CA GLY A 240 -26.91 3.50 -1.32
C GLY A 240 -27.03 5.03 -1.27
N SER A 241 -27.27 5.64 -2.43
CA SER A 241 -27.31 7.11 -2.59
C SER A 241 -28.37 7.78 -1.71
N GLU A 242 -29.50 7.12 -1.48
CA GLU A 242 -30.58 7.65 -0.62
C GLU A 242 -30.19 7.70 0.86
N HIS A 243 -29.32 6.80 1.32
CA HIS A 243 -28.91 6.70 2.72
C HIS A 243 -27.58 7.38 3.00
N TRP A 244 -26.78 7.64 1.97
CA TRP A 244 -25.46 8.25 2.10
C TRP A 244 -25.53 9.69 2.60
N HIS A 245 -26.53 10.45 2.14
CA HIS A 245 -26.67 11.86 2.44
C HIS A 245 -27.59 12.13 3.64
N ASP A 246 -27.25 13.17 4.41
CA ASP A 246 -28.06 13.75 5.49
C ASP A 246 -28.39 15.20 5.10
N GLU A 247 -29.55 15.40 4.45
CA GLU A 247 -29.98 16.70 3.97
C GLU A 247 -30.13 17.72 5.10
N ARG A 248 -30.65 17.30 6.26
CA ARG A 248 -30.78 18.18 7.42
C ARG A 248 -29.43 18.69 7.89
N LYS A 249 -28.44 17.80 8.01
CA LYS A 249 -27.08 18.20 8.41
C LYS A 249 -26.38 19.01 7.33
N TRP A 250 -26.66 18.73 6.06
CA TRP A 250 -26.15 19.59 4.98
C TRP A 250 -26.63 21.02 5.13
N LEU A 251 -27.94 21.24 5.35
CA LEU A 251 -28.52 22.58 5.48
C LEU A 251 -28.07 23.29 6.74
N THR A 252 -27.89 22.59 7.86
CA THR A 252 -27.58 23.20 9.17
C THR A 252 -26.07 23.33 9.46
N ALA A 253 -25.25 22.39 8.98
CA ALA A 253 -23.83 22.30 9.34
C ALA A 253 -22.90 22.04 8.15
N ARG A 254 -23.43 22.07 6.92
CA ARG A 254 -22.68 21.72 5.70
C ARG A 254 -22.02 20.34 5.76
N LEU A 255 -22.61 19.42 6.52
CA LEU A 255 -22.17 18.02 6.64
C LEU A 255 -23.11 17.13 5.81
N PRO A 256 -22.73 16.75 4.58
CA PRO A 256 -23.61 16.01 3.68
C PRO A 256 -23.70 14.52 3.99
N ILE A 257 -22.65 13.95 4.63
CA ILE A 257 -22.54 12.50 4.82
C ILE A 257 -23.25 12.11 6.12
N ALA A 258 -24.14 11.14 6.04
CA ALA A 258 -24.83 10.58 7.20
C ALA A 258 -23.83 9.93 8.18
N ALA A 259 -24.10 10.03 9.48
CA ALA A 259 -23.16 9.64 10.53
C ALA A 259 -22.62 8.20 10.39
N GLY A 260 -23.51 7.26 9.99
CA GLY A 260 -23.12 5.86 9.78
C GLY A 260 -22.16 5.63 8.60
N HIS A 261 -22.05 6.61 7.69
CA HIS A 261 -21.20 6.49 6.49
C HIS A 261 -19.87 7.24 6.58
N LEU A 262 -19.64 8.04 7.63
CA LEU A 262 -18.37 8.75 7.83
C LEU A 262 -17.17 7.80 7.88
N ILE A 263 -17.32 6.63 8.50
CA ILE A 263 -16.28 5.60 8.56
C ILE A 263 -15.94 5.04 7.16
N HIS A 264 -16.92 4.91 6.28
CA HIS A 264 -16.69 4.42 4.92
C HIS A 264 -15.89 5.42 4.09
N MET A 265 -16.12 6.73 4.31
CA MET A 265 -15.29 7.78 3.72
C MET A 265 -13.85 7.74 4.23
N ALA A 266 -13.66 7.60 5.54
CA ALA A 266 -12.33 7.45 6.13
C ALA A 266 -11.59 6.23 5.54
N ARG A 267 -12.26 5.09 5.45
CA ARG A 267 -11.70 3.86 4.87
C ARG A 267 -11.36 4.00 3.38
N GLU A 268 -12.18 4.72 2.62
CA GLU A 268 -11.88 4.95 1.20
C GLU A 268 -10.62 5.82 1.04
N TRP A 269 -10.41 6.86 1.88
CA TRP A 269 -9.16 7.62 1.88
C TRP A 269 -7.96 6.77 2.32
N MET A 270 -8.15 5.86 3.28
CA MET A 270 -7.08 4.94 3.70
C MET A 270 -6.58 4.03 2.58
N ARG A 271 -7.41 3.69 1.59
CA ARG A 271 -6.99 2.91 0.41
C ARG A 271 -5.91 3.60 -0.42
N PHE A 272 -5.79 4.93 -0.30
CA PHE A 272 -4.70 5.71 -0.91
C PHE A 272 -3.56 5.96 0.08
N ILE A 273 -3.88 6.29 1.34
CA ILE A 273 -2.87 6.61 2.36
C ILE A 273 -1.98 5.41 2.67
N VAL A 274 -2.55 4.20 2.81
CA VAL A 274 -1.79 2.98 3.11
C VAL A 274 -0.69 2.72 2.08
N PRO A 275 -0.97 2.64 0.75
CA PRO A 275 0.09 2.46 -0.24
C PRO A 275 1.06 3.64 -0.32
N LEU A 276 0.60 4.90 -0.12
CA LEU A 276 1.47 6.09 -0.09
C LEU A 276 2.42 6.09 1.12
N SER A 277 2.00 5.52 2.26
CA SER A 277 2.86 5.36 3.44
C SER A 277 3.84 4.19 3.34
N GLY A 278 3.71 3.34 2.31
CA GLY A 278 4.50 2.12 2.11
C GLY A 278 4.07 0.93 2.96
N ARG A 279 2.92 1.00 3.64
CA ARG A 279 2.36 -0.07 4.46
C ARG A 279 1.54 -1.05 3.60
N THR A 280 2.20 -1.79 2.70
CA THR A 280 1.54 -2.72 1.77
C THR A 280 2.03 -4.15 1.95
N ALA A 281 1.10 -5.11 1.90
CA ALA A 281 1.43 -6.52 1.89
C ALA A 281 1.90 -6.98 0.50
N LYS A 282 2.83 -7.93 0.45
CA LYS A 282 3.32 -8.59 -0.77
C LYS A 282 2.78 -10.00 -0.91
N VAL A 283 2.40 -10.62 0.20
CA VAL A 283 1.95 -12.01 0.27
C VAL A 283 0.66 -12.05 1.07
N LEU A 284 -0.34 -12.80 0.58
CA LEU A 284 -1.50 -13.21 1.35
C LEU A 284 -1.35 -14.70 1.66
N VAL A 285 -1.25 -15.03 2.94
CA VAL A 285 -1.20 -16.39 3.45
C VAL A 285 -2.61 -16.80 3.87
N VAL A 286 -3.10 -17.92 3.34
CA VAL A 286 -4.50 -18.36 3.46
C VAL A 286 -4.56 -19.73 4.12
N ASP A 287 -5.49 -19.91 5.04
CA ASP A 287 -5.85 -21.22 5.56
C ASP A 287 -6.74 -22.00 4.56
N LEU A 288 -6.97 -23.29 4.84
CA LEU A 288 -7.74 -24.18 3.98
C LEU A 288 -9.16 -24.42 4.50
N ASP A 289 -9.31 -25.17 5.58
CA ASP A 289 -10.60 -25.60 6.12
C ASP A 289 -11.45 -24.41 6.57
N ASN A 290 -12.73 -24.40 6.22
CA ASN A 290 -13.66 -23.28 6.44
C ASN A 290 -13.20 -21.92 5.89
N THR A 291 -12.07 -21.85 5.21
CA THR A 291 -11.52 -20.65 4.55
C THR A 291 -11.57 -20.78 3.04
N LEU A 292 -10.84 -21.73 2.41
CA LEU A 292 -10.94 -21.98 0.96
C LEU A 292 -12.12 -22.88 0.57
N TRP A 293 -12.59 -23.69 1.47
CA TRP A 293 -13.80 -24.50 1.33
C TRP A 293 -14.53 -24.59 2.66
N GLY A 294 -15.81 -24.89 2.64
CA GLY A 294 -16.57 -25.14 3.87
C GLY A 294 -16.40 -26.56 4.34
N GLY A 295 -16.19 -26.73 5.64
CA GLY A 295 -15.93 -28.01 6.28
C GLY A 295 -14.45 -28.31 6.47
N VAL A 296 -14.16 -29.42 7.12
CA VAL A 296 -12.81 -29.93 7.46
C VAL A 296 -12.52 -31.12 6.58
N ILE A 297 -11.47 -31.08 5.76
CA ILE A 297 -11.19 -32.12 4.75
C ILE A 297 -10.95 -33.49 5.40
N GLY A 298 -10.24 -33.53 6.52
CA GLY A 298 -9.97 -34.76 7.26
C GLY A 298 -11.22 -35.44 7.86
N GLU A 299 -12.31 -34.69 8.06
CA GLU A 299 -13.57 -35.19 8.63
C GLU A 299 -14.62 -35.44 7.53
N ASN A 300 -14.74 -34.50 6.58
CA ASN A 300 -15.80 -34.52 5.57
C ASN A 300 -15.39 -35.25 4.29
N GLY A 301 -14.10 -35.45 4.08
CA GLY A 301 -13.55 -36.02 2.86
C GLY A 301 -13.78 -35.14 1.62
N MET A 302 -13.26 -35.58 0.48
CA MET A 302 -13.31 -34.89 -0.81
C MET A 302 -14.74 -34.52 -1.25
N THR A 303 -15.72 -35.38 -1.02
CA THR A 303 -17.11 -35.16 -1.45
C THR A 303 -17.94 -34.36 -0.42
N GLY A 304 -17.44 -34.24 0.81
CA GLY A 304 -18.14 -33.58 1.92
C GLY A 304 -17.81 -32.11 2.05
N ILE A 305 -16.63 -31.66 1.60
CA ILE A 305 -16.28 -30.23 1.62
C ILE A 305 -17.18 -29.42 0.68
N LYS A 306 -17.45 -28.17 1.06
CA LYS A 306 -18.38 -27.30 0.35
C LYS A 306 -17.60 -26.28 -0.50
N VAL A 307 -17.44 -26.57 -1.78
CA VAL A 307 -16.90 -25.67 -2.78
C VAL A 307 -17.51 -26.02 -4.14
N GLY A 308 -18.15 -25.06 -4.80
CA GLY A 308 -18.88 -25.31 -6.05
C GLY A 308 -19.80 -24.15 -6.43
N PRO A 309 -20.64 -24.32 -7.46
CA PRO A 309 -21.47 -23.25 -8.00
C PRO A 309 -22.68 -22.87 -7.12
N GLU A 310 -23.03 -23.74 -6.15
CA GLU A 310 -24.19 -23.52 -5.28
C GLU A 310 -23.76 -23.08 -3.88
N TYR A 311 -24.68 -22.44 -3.14
CA TYR A 311 -24.45 -22.04 -1.75
C TYR A 311 -24.36 -23.27 -0.84
N PRO A 312 -23.43 -23.31 0.15
CA PRO A 312 -22.42 -22.29 0.48
C PRO A 312 -21.15 -22.34 -0.39
N GLY A 313 -20.94 -23.34 -1.22
CA GLY A 313 -19.75 -23.52 -2.06
C GLY A 313 -19.43 -22.33 -2.96
N ALA A 314 -20.48 -21.66 -3.49
CA ALA A 314 -20.33 -20.47 -4.32
C ALA A 314 -19.71 -19.27 -3.59
N ALA A 315 -19.91 -19.16 -2.27
CA ALA A 315 -19.29 -18.13 -1.45
C ALA A 315 -17.76 -18.32 -1.38
N TYR A 316 -17.30 -19.56 -1.19
CA TYR A 316 -15.87 -19.89 -1.23
C TYR A 316 -15.26 -19.68 -2.61
N GLN A 317 -15.98 -20.02 -3.69
CA GLN A 317 -15.54 -19.64 -5.05
C GLN A 317 -15.46 -18.12 -5.24
N GLY A 318 -16.31 -17.35 -4.57
CA GLY A 318 -16.20 -15.89 -4.50
C GLY A 318 -14.86 -15.42 -3.94
N LEU A 319 -14.42 -16.06 -2.84
CA LEU A 319 -13.08 -15.83 -2.28
C LEU A 319 -11.99 -16.26 -3.25
N HIS A 320 -12.09 -17.45 -3.89
CA HIS A 320 -11.09 -17.89 -4.88
C HIS A 320 -10.89 -16.85 -6.00
N ARG A 321 -11.97 -16.27 -6.51
CA ARG A 321 -11.88 -15.20 -7.52
C ARG A 321 -11.16 -13.97 -6.97
N ALA A 322 -11.45 -13.57 -5.73
CA ALA A 322 -10.77 -12.44 -5.09
C ALA A 322 -9.26 -12.71 -4.92
N LEU A 323 -8.88 -13.93 -4.54
CA LEU A 323 -7.47 -14.35 -4.45
C LEU A 323 -6.76 -14.30 -5.81
N LEU A 324 -7.40 -14.82 -6.86
CA LEU A 324 -6.86 -14.76 -8.22
C LEU A 324 -6.73 -13.32 -8.73
N ASP A 325 -7.69 -12.45 -8.39
CA ASP A 325 -7.61 -11.02 -8.71
C ASP A 325 -6.43 -10.34 -7.99
N LEU A 326 -6.16 -10.69 -6.73
CA LEU A 326 -4.97 -10.22 -6.01
C LEU A 326 -3.68 -10.72 -6.66
N SER A 327 -3.63 -11.99 -7.07
CA SER A 327 -2.46 -12.55 -7.76
C SER A 327 -2.15 -11.78 -9.05
N ARG A 328 -3.18 -11.40 -9.84
CA ARG A 328 -3.01 -10.55 -11.03
C ARG A 328 -2.51 -9.15 -10.72
N LYS A 329 -2.77 -8.64 -9.50
CA LYS A 329 -2.20 -7.38 -9.00
C LYS A 329 -0.79 -7.54 -8.41
N GLY A 330 -0.17 -8.71 -8.53
CA GLY A 330 1.17 -9.00 -8.04
C GLY A 330 1.27 -9.25 -6.54
N ILE A 331 0.17 -9.67 -5.90
CA ILE A 331 0.19 -10.23 -4.54
C ILE A 331 0.44 -11.72 -4.64
N LEU A 332 1.49 -12.20 -4.00
CA LEU A 332 1.75 -13.64 -3.91
C LEU A 332 0.70 -14.29 -3.01
N LEU A 333 0.30 -15.50 -3.36
CA LEU A 333 -0.52 -16.34 -2.51
C LEU A 333 0.34 -17.41 -1.86
N ALA A 334 0.08 -17.70 -0.59
CA ALA A 334 0.69 -18.82 0.12
C ALA A 334 -0.36 -19.56 0.96
N LEU A 335 -0.10 -20.79 1.31
CA LEU A 335 -0.97 -21.61 2.18
C LEU A 335 -0.30 -21.83 3.54
N CYS A 336 -1.12 -21.76 4.61
CA CYS A 336 -0.71 -22.13 5.95
C CYS A 336 -1.89 -22.79 6.67
N SER A 337 -1.89 -24.12 6.76
CA SER A 337 -3.00 -24.88 7.32
C SER A 337 -2.53 -26.03 8.19
N LYS A 338 -3.25 -26.30 9.27
CA LYS A 338 -3.10 -27.48 10.12
C LYS A 338 -3.90 -28.63 9.51
N ASN A 339 -3.26 -29.38 8.63
CA ASN A 339 -3.91 -30.44 7.84
C ASN A 339 -2.92 -31.53 7.44
N ASN A 340 -3.45 -32.67 7.00
CA ASN A 340 -2.68 -33.70 6.32
C ASN A 340 -2.38 -33.23 4.89
N LEU A 341 -1.11 -33.32 4.50
CA LEU A 341 -0.65 -32.82 3.20
C LEU A 341 -1.35 -33.52 2.04
N ASP A 342 -1.46 -34.85 2.08
CA ASP A 342 -2.00 -35.64 0.97
C ASP A 342 -3.48 -35.30 0.73
N ASP A 343 -4.29 -35.25 1.80
CA ASP A 343 -5.72 -34.93 1.71
C ASP A 343 -5.96 -33.52 1.15
N ALA A 344 -5.20 -32.54 1.67
CA ALA A 344 -5.29 -31.16 1.22
C ALA A 344 -4.83 -30.98 -0.23
N MET A 345 -3.75 -31.65 -0.63
CA MET A 345 -3.25 -31.60 -2.01
C MET A 345 -4.22 -32.28 -2.97
N GLU A 346 -4.82 -33.40 -2.58
CA GLU A 346 -5.82 -34.04 -3.40
C GLU A 346 -7.03 -33.12 -3.64
N ALA A 347 -7.52 -32.41 -2.61
CA ALA A 347 -8.60 -31.45 -2.75
C ALA A 347 -8.22 -30.30 -3.68
N LEU A 348 -7.03 -29.71 -3.51
CA LEU A 348 -6.55 -28.61 -4.34
C LEU A 348 -6.36 -29.00 -5.82
N GLU A 349 -5.93 -30.24 -6.08
CA GLU A 349 -5.63 -30.71 -7.44
C GLU A 349 -6.86 -31.24 -8.16
N LYS A 350 -7.70 -32.02 -7.46
CA LYS A 350 -8.72 -32.83 -8.13
C LYS A 350 -10.16 -32.33 -7.93
N HIS A 351 -10.45 -31.63 -6.82
CA HIS A 351 -11.85 -31.23 -6.57
C HIS A 351 -12.37 -30.29 -7.67
N PRO A 352 -13.52 -30.63 -8.33
CA PRO A 352 -13.99 -29.88 -9.51
C PRO A 352 -14.41 -28.43 -9.21
N GLY A 353 -14.84 -28.14 -7.99
CA GLY A 353 -15.25 -26.80 -7.56
C GLY A 353 -14.09 -25.85 -7.25
N MET A 354 -12.86 -26.33 -7.15
CA MET A 354 -11.69 -25.51 -6.84
C MET A 354 -11.29 -24.63 -8.03
N LEU A 355 -11.24 -23.32 -7.85
CA LEU A 355 -10.74 -22.36 -8.85
C LEU A 355 -9.26 -22.04 -8.62
N VAL A 356 -8.78 -22.08 -7.38
CA VAL A 356 -7.37 -21.98 -7.05
C VAL A 356 -6.74 -23.38 -7.06
N ARG A 357 -5.48 -23.47 -7.52
CA ARG A 357 -4.75 -24.72 -7.70
C ARG A 357 -3.34 -24.57 -7.11
N PRO A 358 -2.59 -25.64 -6.82
CA PRO A 358 -1.25 -25.55 -6.24
C PRO A 358 -0.33 -24.57 -6.96
N LYS A 359 -0.41 -24.48 -8.29
CA LYS A 359 0.38 -23.55 -9.13
C LYS A 359 0.18 -22.07 -8.81
N HIS A 360 -0.91 -21.70 -8.13
CA HIS A 360 -1.19 -20.31 -7.77
C HIS A 360 -0.51 -19.88 -6.45
N PHE A 361 0.05 -20.85 -5.70
CA PHE A 361 0.68 -20.60 -4.41
C PHE A 361 2.20 -20.65 -4.52
N ALA A 362 2.85 -19.56 -4.12
CA ALA A 362 4.31 -19.43 -4.15
C ALA A 362 4.99 -20.25 -3.04
N ALA A 363 4.32 -20.43 -1.90
CA ALA A 363 4.78 -21.25 -0.77
C ALA A 363 3.58 -21.97 -0.12
N MET A 364 3.83 -23.13 0.48
CA MET A 364 2.80 -23.91 1.16
C MET A 364 3.38 -24.52 2.45
N ARG A 365 2.65 -24.36 3.56
CA ARG A 365 2.89 -25.01 4.84
C ARG A 365 1.59 -25.69 5.27
N ILE A 366 1.49 -26.95 4.92
CA ILE A 366 0.37 -27.83 5.29
C ILE A 366 0.94 -28.88 6.23
N ASN A 367 0.83 -28.61 7.51
CA ASN A 367 1.41 -29.42 8.59
C ASN A 367 0.75 -29.04 9.93
N TRP A 368 1.10 -29.73 11.02
CA TRP A 368 0.55 -29.50 12.34
C TRP A 368 1.39 -28.53 13.20
N THR A 369 2.37 -27.86 12.62
CA THR A 369 3.18 -26.83 13.27
C THR A 369 2.36 -25.56 13.54
N ASP A 370 2.76 -24.80 14.55
CA ASP A 370 2.18 -23.51 14.87
C ASP A 370 2.17 -22.56 13.67
N LYS A 371 1.05 -21.85 13.44
CA LYS A 371 0.89 -20.99 12.27
C LYS A 371 1.85 -19.81 12.28
N ALA A 372 2.20 -19.25 13.44
CA ALA A 372 3.15 -18.16 13.51
C ALA A 372 4.57 -18.60 13.08
N GLN A 373 4.97 -19.84 13.42
CA GLN A 373 6.23 -20.40 12.94
C GLN A 373 6.20 -20.64 11.43
N ASN A 374 5.12 -21.24 10.90
CA ASN A 374 4.93 -21.42 9.46
C ASN A 374 4.97 -20.10 8.69
N LEU A 375 4.40 -19.01 9.23
CA LEU A 375 4.46 -17.67 8.63
C LEU A 375 5.89 -17.13 8.56
N ARG A 376 6.73 -17.35 9.59
CA ARG A 376 8.16 -16.97 9.56
C ARG A 376 8.89 -17.74 8.47
N GLU A 377 8.63 -19.03 8.34
CA GLU A 377 9.25 -19.87 7.29
C GLU A 377 8.81 -19.47 5.88
N ILE A 378 7.52 -19.14 5.69
CA ILE A 378 7.01 -18.62 4.41
C ILE A 378 7.70 -17.29 4.07
N ALA A 379 7.85 -16.38 5.04
CA ALA A 379 8.54 -15.11 4.83
C ALA A 379 10.00 -15.33 4.42
N GLN A 380 10.67 -16.29 5.07
CA GLN A 380 12.05 -16.66 4.75
C GLN A 380 12.17 -17.31 3.35
N GLU A 381 11.31 -18.28 3.03
CA GLU A 381 11.28 -18.96 1.71
C GLU A 381 11.05 -17.94 0.58
N LEU A 382 10.13 -17.00 0.77
CA LEU A 382 9.79 -15.96 -0.21
C LEU A 382 10.74 -14.75 -0.14
N ASN A 383 11.71 -14.75 0.77
CA ASN A 383 12.64 -13.64 1.00
C ASN A 383 11.92 -12.29 1.11
N VAL A 384 10.88 -12.24 1.96
CA VAL A 384 10.13 -11.01 2.25
C VAL A 384 10.17 -10.70 3.74
N GLY A 385 9.99 -9.43 4.10
CA GLY A 385 9.81 -9.08 5.51
C GLY A 385 8.52 -9.65 6.08
N ILE A 386 8.49 -10.00 7.36
CA ILE A 386 7.30 -10.51 8.04
C ILE A 386 6.14 -9.50 7.98
N ASP A 387 6.46 -8.20 7.97
CA ASP A 387 5.53 -7.08 7.81
C ASP A 387 4.92 -6.96 6.38
N ALA A 388 5.44 -7.73 5.43
CA ALA A 388 4.89 -7.81 4.08
C ALA A 388 3.86 -8.95 3.93
N LEU A 389 3.58 -9.70 5.00
CA LEU A 389 2.56 -10.75 5.03
C LEU A 389 1.20 -10.18 5.46
N ALA A 390 0.16 -10.70 4.83
CA ALA A 390 -1.20 -10.68 5.35
C ALA A 390 -1.66 -12.11 5.58
N PHE A 391 -2.49 -12.33 6.59
CA PHE A 391 -2.96 -13.64 7.00
C PHE A 391 -4.49 -13.70 7.02
N LEU A 392 -5.05 -14.76 6.44
CA LEU A 392 -6.48 -15.00 6.31
C LEU A 392 -6.83 -16.39 6.87
N ASP A 393 -7.71 -16.43 7.86
CA ASP A 393 -8.09 -17.61 8.59
C ASP A 393 -9.50 -17.42 9.17
N ASP A 394 -10.38 -18.42 9.10
CA ASP A 394 -11.73 -18.34 9.68
C ASP A 394 -11.72 -18.46 11.20
N ASN A 395 -10.72 -19.19 11.77
CA ASN A 395 -10.62 -19.44 13.19
C ASN A 395 -10.12 -18.19 13.96
N PRO A 396 -10.95 -17.59 14.83
CA PRO A 396 -10.55 -16.40 15.59
C PRO A 396 -9.38 -16.68 16.55
N PHE A 397 -9.25 -17.90 17.05
CA PHE A 397 -8.16 -18.29 17.97
C PHE A 397 -6.80 -18.26 17.24
N GLU A 398 -6.72 -18.82 16.04
CA GLU A 398 -5.50 -18.79 15.22
C GLU A 398 -5.13 -17.35 14.84
N ARG A 399 -6.14 -16.53 14.50
CA ARG A 399 -5.92 -15.10 14.21
C ARG A 399 -5.31 -14.35 15.40
N GLU A 400 -5.84 -14.56 16.61
CA GLU A 400 -5.32 -13.90 17.82
C GLU A 400 -3.92 -14.42 18.20
N GLN A 401 -3.64 -15.71 18.03
CA GLN A 401 -2.30 -16.25 18.23
C GLN A 401 -1.28 -15.60 17.28
N VAL A 402 -1.63 -15.46 16.00
CA VAL A 402 -0.75 -14.80 15.01
C VAL A 402 -0.57 -13.33 15.37
N ARG A 403 -1.62 -12.60 15.76
CA ARG A 403 -1.51 -11.19 16.20
C ARG A 403 -0.61 -11.02 17.41
N ALA A 404 -0.67 -11.95 18.36
CA ALA A 404 0.16 -11.92 19.56
C ALA A 404 1.64 -12.21 19.24
N ALA A 405 1.90 -13.24 18.42
CA ALA A 405 3.24 -13.71 18.11
C ALA A 405 3.95 -12.90 17.01
N LEU A 406 3.19 -12.31 16.08
CA LEU A 406 3.67 -11.60 14.90
C LEU A 406 2.85 -10.31 14.68
N PRO A 407 3.01 -9.29 15.52
CA PRO A 407 2.23 -8.06 15.45
C PRO A 407 2.46 -7.25 14.16
N GLU A 408 3.51 -7.56 13.41
CA GLU A 408 3.80 -6.94 12.12
C GLU A 408 2.95 -7.51 10.98
N VAL A 409 2.37 -8.71 11.14
CA VAL A 409 1.51 -9.36 10.14
C VAL A 409 0.14 -8.70 10.12
N THR A 410 -0.35 -8.35 8.95
CA THR A 410 -1.72 -7.88 8.79
C THR A 410 -2.69 -9.06 8.85
N VAL A 411 -3.38 -9.24 9.96
CA VAL A 411 -4.40 -10.29 10.09
C VAL A 411 -5.75 -9.76 9.66
N ILE A 412 -6.35 -10.38 8.64
CA ILE A 412 -7.65 -10.01 8.09
C ILE A 412 -8.74 -10.66 8.92
N ASP A 413 -9.68 -9.85 9.43
CA ASP A 413 -10.81 -10.37 10.17
C ASP A 413 -11.87 -10.94 9.22
N LEU A 414 -12.22 -12.20 9.42
CA LEU A 414 -13.34 -12.86 8.75
C LEU A 414 -14.53 -12.94 9.71
N GLY A 415 -15.70 -12.59 9.18
CA GLY A 415 -16.97 -12.84 9.84
C GLY A 415 -17.30 -14.35 9.84
N LYS A 416 -18.43 -14.69 10.44
CA LYS A 416 -18.95 -16.09 10.43
C LYS A 416 -19.57 -16.47 9.09
N ASN A 417 -19.92 -15.49 8.26
CA ASN A 417 -20.62 -15.69 7.00
C ASN A 417 -19.60 -15.74 5.84
N PRO A 418 -19.45 -16.86 5.13
CA PRO A 418 -18.49 -16.97 4.02
C PRO A 418 -18.80 -16.05 2.84
N LEU A 419 -20.02 -15.51 2.73
CA LEU A 419 -20.36 -14.49 1.73
C LEU A 419 -19.56 -13.18 1.91
N GLU A 420 -19.02 -12.92 3.11
CA GLU A 420 -18.27 -11.71 3.42
C GLU A 420 -16.75 -11.86 3.13
N TYR A 421 -16.25 -13.08 2.94
CA TYR A 421 -14.81 -13.35 2.82
C TYR A 421 -14.17 -12.65 1.63
N ALA A 422 -14.82 -12.72 0.46
CA ALA A 422 -14.34 -12.06 -0.73
C ALA A 422 -14.27 -10.54 -0.57
N SER A 423 -15.26 -9.95 0.11
CA SER A 423 -15.29 -8.49 0.37
C SER A 423 -14.25 -8.07 1.40
N ALA A 424 -14.00 -8.87 2.44
CA ALA A 424 -12.95 -8.61 3.43
C ALA A 424 -11.57 -8.53 2.75
N VAL A 425 -11.28 -9.44 1.82
CA VAL A 425 -10.03 -9.44 1.06
C VAL A 425 -9.96 -8.24 0.09
N ARG A 426 -11.04 -7.97 -0.68
CA ARG A 426 -11.07 -6.89 -1.68
C ARG A 426 -10.98 -5.49 -1.07
N ASN A 427 -11.50 -5.32 0.15
CA ASN A 427 -11.53 -4.02 0.83
C ASN A 427 -10.32 -3.78 1.73
N CYS A 428 -9.39 -4.75 1.82
CA CYS A 428 -8.19 -4.61 2.64
C CYS A 428 -7.17 -3.66 1.98
N ALA A 429 -6.94 -2.50 2.58
CA ALA A 429 -6.13 -1.42 2.02
C ALA A 429 -4.65 -1.81 1.77
N VAL A 430 -4.11 -2.80 2.49
CA VAL A 430 -2.71 -3.25 2.30
C VAL A 430 -2.47 -3.89 0.92
N PHE A 431 -3.53 -4.30 0.21
CA PHE A 431 -3.44 -4.86 -1.13
C PHE A 431 -3.64 -3.82 -2.24
N GLU A 432 -3.92 -2.57 -1.88
CA GLU A 432 -4.10 -1.53 -2.89
C GLU A 432 -2.76 -1.15 -3.55
N ARG A 433 -2.87 -0.81 -4.82
CA ARG A 433 -1.75 -0.38 -5.66
C ARG A 433 -2.17 0.87 -6.42
N LEU A 434 -1.39 1.93 -6.32
CA LEU A 434 -1.67 3.18 -7.03
C LEU A 434 -1.30 3.08 -8.52
N THR A 435 -0.30 2.25 -8.82
CA THR A 435 0.11 1.91 -10.19
C THR A 435 0.44 0.43 -10.24
N LEU A 436 0.25 -0.19 -11.40
CA LEU A 436 0.57 -1.59 -11.64
C LEU A 436 1.66 -1.67 -12.71
N SER A 437 2.82 -2.21 -12.34
CA SER A 437 3.91 -2.44 -13.30
C SER A 437 3.82 -3.84 -13.94
N SER A 438 4.52 -4.03 -15.08
CA SER A 438 4.67 -5.35 -15.71
C SER A 438 5.30 -6.37 -14.76
N GLU A 439 6.26 -5.93 -13.94
CA GLU A 439 6.90 -6.77 -12.94
C GLU A 439 5.94 -7.19 -11.80
N ASP A 440 4.97 -6.34 -11.46
CA ASP A 440 3.94 -6.73 -10.48
C ASP A 440 3.07 -7.87 -11.06
N GLN A 441 2.71 -7.81 -12.34
CA GLN A 441 1.92 -8.85 -13.01
C GLN A 441 2.66 -10.19 -13.12
N GLN A 442 3.97 -10.16 -13.38
CA GLN A 442 4.82 -11.35 -13.54
C GLN A 442 5.38 -11.88 -12.21
N ARG A 443 5.00 -11.29 -11.06
CA ARG A 443 5.62 -11.58 -9.76
C ARG A 443 5.56 -13.07 -9.39
N THR A 444 4.45 -13.74 -9.60
CA THR A 444 4.30 -15.17 -9.29
C THR A 444 5.28 -16.03 -10.09
N GLU A 445 5.47 -15.74 -11.39
CA GLU A 445 6.43 -16.43 -12.26
C GLU A 445 7.87 -16.17 -11.80
N MET A 446 8.19 -14.93 -11.42
CA MET A 446 9.50 -14.57 -10.89
C MET A 446 9.85 -15.33 -9.60
N TYR A 447 8.87 -15.58 -8.72
CA TYR A 447 9.11 -16.38 -7.50
C TYR A 447 9.22 -17.88 -7.79
N ALA A 448 8.50 -18.40 -8.77
CA ALA A 448 8.70 -19.79 -9.24
C ALA A 448 10.15 -19.97 -9.76
N ALA A 449 10.64 -19.04 -10.57
CA ALA A 449 12.02 -19.00 -11.03
C ALA A 449 13.03 -18.87 -9.87
N GLN A 450 12.71 -18.10 -8.84
CA GLN A 450 13.56 -17.98 -7.64
C GLN A 450 13.67 -19.30 -6.88
N LYS A 451 12.59 -20.05 -6.74
CA LYS A 451 12.60 -21.37 -6.10
C LYS A 451 13.46 -22.38 -6.89
N GLN A 452 13.35 -22.40 -8.22
CA GLN A 452 14.21 -23.25 -9.08
C GLN A 452 15.70 -22.87 -8.92
N ARG A 453 16.00 -21.58 -8.82
CA ARG A 453 17.36 -21.06 -8.65
C ARG A 453 17.94 -21.45 -7.29
N ALA A 454 17.18 -21.32 -6.19
CA ALA A 454 17.62 -21.75 -4.88
C ALA A 454 17.91 -23.25 -4.81
N GLY A 455 17.11 -24.08 -5.51
CA GLY A 455 17.40 -25.50 -5.67
C GLY A 455 18.67 -25.78 -6.48
N ALA A 456 18.93 -25.00 -7.52
CA ALA A 456 20.15 -25.13 -8.32
C ALA A 456 21.42 -24.73 -7.53
N GLU A 457 21.36 -23.68 -6.70
CA GLU A 457 22.48 -23.19 -5.87
C GLU A 457 23.07 -24.29 -4.98
N GLN A 458 22.23 -25.16 -4.43
CA GLN A 458 22.65 -26.26 -3.56
C GLN A 458 23.60 -27.28 -4.25
N ASN A 459 23.64 -27.29 -5.58
CA ASN A 459 24.48 -28.20 -6.35
C ASN A 459 25.90 -27.66 -6.61
N PHE A 460 26.21 -26.43 -6.17
CA PHE A 460 27.51 -25.81 -6.40
C PHE A 460 28.33 -25.74 -5.11
N GLN A 461 29.64 -25.98 -5.21
CA GLN A 461 30.57 -25.90 -4.08
C GLN A 461 31.04 -24.46 -3.81
N SER A 462 31.06 -23.60 -4.85
CA SER A 462 31.45 -22.21 -4.72
C SER A 462 30.32 -21.27 -5.21
N LYS A 463 30.22 -20.10 -4.57
CA LYS A 463 29.28 -19.06 -5.02
C LYS A 463 29.65 -18.49 -6.39
N GLU A 464 30.93 -18.42 -6.70
CA GLU A 464 31.41 -17.90 -7.99
C GLU A 464 30.98 -18.80 -9.15
N ASP A 465 31.14 -20.13 -8.98
CA ASP A 465 30.69 -21.10 -10.00
C ASP A 465 29.18 -21.01 -10.22
N PHE A 466 28.43 -20.85 -9.15
CA PHE A 466 26.99 -20.62 -9.23
C PHE A 466 26.66 -19.31 -9.96
N PHE A 467 27.35 -18.19 -9.67
CA PHE A 467 27.11 -16.92 -10.34
C PHE A 467 27.44 -16.99 -11.84
N ARG A 468 28.51 -17.71 -12.24
CA ARG A 468 28.83 -17.97 -13.64
C ARG A 468 27.76 -18.84 -14.31
N PHE A 469 27.25 -19.85 -13.61
CA PHE A 469 26.15 -20.70 -14.09
C PHE A 469 24.86 -19.90 -14.30
N LEU A 470 24.59 -18.86 -13.54
CA LEU A 470 23.39 -18.02 -13.73
C LEU A 470 23.38 -17.25 -15.06
N GLU A 471 24.55 -17.00 -15.68
CA GLU A 471 24.66 -16.22 -16.92
C GLU A 471 23.94 -14.88 -16.80
N GLN A 472 24.22 -14.14 -15.73
CA GLN A 472 23.52 -12.90 -15.41
C GLN A 472 23.80 -11.83 -16.46
N GLU A 473 22.74 -11.23 -16.99
CA GLU A 473 22.78 -10.03 -17.82
C GLU A 473 22.12 -8.87 -17.05
N ALA A 474 22.84 -7.76 -16.92
CA ALA A 474 22.36 -6.57 -16.25
C ALA A 474 22.33 -5.40 -17.24
N GLU A 475 21.23 -4.67 -17.25
CA GLU A 475 21.06 -3.45 -18.03
C GLU A 475 20.91 -2.25 -17.09
N LEU A 476 21.84 -1.30 -17.22
CA LEU A 476 21.82 -0.05 -16.48
C LEU A 476 21.29 1.06 -17.39
N GLU A 477 20.30 1.79 -16.90
CA GLU A 477 19.71 2.90 -17.62
C GLU A 477 19.47 4.09 -16.67
N PRO A 478 19.62 5.33 -17.15
CA PRO A 478 19.17 6.50 -16.43
C PRO A 478 17.64 6.51 -16.33
N VAL A 479 17.12 7.29 -15.37
CA VAL A 479 15.66 7.45 -15.23
C VAL A 479 15.03 7.97 -16.51
N SER A 480 13.89 7.40 -16.87
CA SER A 480 13.06 7.80 -18.00
C SER A 480 11.57 7.83 -17.60
N ASN A 481 10.72 8.40 -18.43
CA ASN A 481 9.27 8.38 -18.18
C ASN A 481 8.72 6.95 -18.03
N LEU A 482 9.35 5.94 -18.65
CA LEU A 482 8.94 4.54 -18.56
C LEU A 482 9.36 3.90 -17.23
N THR A 483 10.48 4.33 -16.65
CA THR A 483 11.03 3.73 -15.43
C THR A 483 10.66 4.50 -14.16
N LEU A 484 10.22 5.75 -14.29
CA LEU A 484 9.96 6.67 -13.19
C LEU A 484 8.97 6.11 -12.14
N ALA A 485 7.81 5.62 -12.57
CA ALA A 485 6.82 5.03 -11.68
C ALA A 485 7.38 3.81 -10.92
N ARG A 486 8.19 2.99 -11.61
CA ARG A 486 8.81 1.81 -11.00
C ARG A 486 9.92 2.18 -10.02
N ILE A 487 10.74 3.18 -10.31
CA ILE A 487 11.76 3.70 -9.41
C ILE A 487 11.09 4.21 -8.12
N ALA A 488 10.08 5.06 -8.24
CA ALA A 488 9.31 5.55 -7.09
C ALA A 488 8.72 4.39 -6.26
N GLN A 489 8.11 3.40 -6.92
CA GLN A 489 7.58 2.22 -6.26
C GLN A 489 8.66 1.44 -5.49
N LEU A 490 9.86 1.29 -6.02
CA LEU A 490 10.97 0.60 -5.35
C LEU A 490 11.43 1.38 -4.12
N THR A 491 11.55 2.71 -4.17
CA THR A 491 11.91 3.51 -2.98
C THR A 491 10.89 3.34 -1.87
N GLN A 492 9.61 3.13 -2.21
CA GLN A 492 8.54 2.97 -1.23
C GLN A 492 8.42 1.55 -0.66
N LYS A 493 8.70 0.52 -1.48
CA LYS A 493 8.45 -0.88 -1.11
C LYS A 493 9.70 -1.64 -0.65
N THR A 494 10.91 -1.09 -0.81
CA THR A 494 12.16 -1.79 -0.48
C THR A 494 12.63 -1.41 0.92
N ASN A 495 12.71 -2.40 1.80
CA ASN A 495 13.09 -2.23 3.19
C ASN A 495 14.38 -2.99 3.57
N GLN A 496 14.58 -4.21 3.03
CA GLN A 496 15.68 -5.09 3.45
C GLN A 496 17.04 -4.62 2.94
N PHE A 497 17.12 -4.26 1.66
CA PHE A 497 18.34 -3.69 1.10
C PHE A 497 18.07 -2.27 0.64
N ASN A 498 18.14 -1.33 1.58
CA ASN A 498 17.99 0.10 1.35
C ASN A 498 18.83 0.83 2.40
N LEU A 499 19.86 1.56 1.94
CA LEU A 499 20.87 2.13 2.81
C LEU A 499 20.34 3.29 3.66
N THR A 500 19.43 4.11 3.13
CA THR A 500 18.90 5.31 3.80
C THR A 500 17.43 5.24 4.12
N THR A 501 16.71 4.28 3.54
CA THR A 501 15.25 4.13 3.64
C THR A 501 14.44 5.38 3.26
N ARG A 502 15.04 6.30 2.51
CA ARG A 502 14.36 7.46 1.95
C ARG A 502 13.30 7.00 0.95
N ARG A 503 12.16 7.67 0.93
CA ARG A 503 11.00 7.32 0.11
C ARG A 503 10.63 8.49 -0.76
N TYR A 504 10.43 8.25 -2.04
CA TYR A 504 10.14 9.28 -3.02
C TYR A 504 8.86 8.97 -3.80
N THR A 505 8.07 9.99 -4.07
CA THR A 505 6.95 9.93 -4.99
C THR A 505 7.44 10.08 -6.42
N GLU A 506 6.61 9.70 -7.40
CA GLU A 506 6.93 9.90 -8.82
C GLU A 506 7.27 11.36 -9.15
N PRO A 507 6.49 12.37 -8.67
CA PRO A 507 6.83 13.77 -8.92
C PRO A 507 8.19 14.19 -8.34
N GLN A 508 8.56 13.67 -7.16
CA GLN A 508 9.87 13.97 -6.55
C GLN A 508 11.02 13.41 -7.39
N ILE A 509 10.91 12.16 -7.87
CA ILE A 509 11.90 11.56 -8.77
C ILE A 509 11.98 12.36 -10.09
N ALA A 510 10.84 12.73 -10.67
CA ALA A 510 10.79 13.53 -11.90
C ALA A 510 11.44 14.91 -11.74
N GLU A 511 11.30 15.53 -10.58
CA GLU A 511 11.93 16.82 -10.29
C GLU A 511 13.44 16.70 -10.09
N MET A 512 13.90 15.66 -9.37
CA MET A 512 15.34 15.36 -9.23
C MET A 512 15.97 15.11 -10.61
N ALA A 513 15.29 14.38 -11.49
CA ALA A 513 15.78 14.04 -12.82
C ALA A 513 16.00 15.27 -13.74
N LYS A 514 15.38 16.41 -13.44
CA LYS A 514 15.57 17.67 -14.20
C LYS A 514 16.81 18.44 -13.75
N LYS A 515 17.34 18.14 -12.58
CA LYS A 515 18.48 18.86 -12.00
C LYS A 515 19.79 18.26 -12.50
N PRO A 516 20.74 19.07 -12.99
CA PRO A 516 21.97 18.59 -13.61
C PRO A 516 22.96 17.95 -12.61
N ASP A 517 22.79 18.25 -11.32
CA ASP A 517 23.58 17.71 -10.20
C ASP A 517 23.03 16.41 -9.64
N TRP A 518 21.83 15.96 -10.08
CA TRP A 518 21.23 14.70 -9.65
C TRP A 518 21.36 13.61 -10.71
N HIS A 519 21.73 12.43 -10.26
CA HIS A 519 21.99 11.26 -11.11
C HIS A 519 21.19 10.08 -10.58
N ILE A 520 20.26 9.59 -11.41
CA ILE A 520 19.34 8.50 -11.04
C ILE A 520 19.55 7.36 -12.02
N PHE A 521 20.02 6.23 -11.52
CA PHE A 521 20.24 5.01 -12.30
C PHE A 521 19.32 3.91 -11.82
N SER A 522 18.83 3.12 -12.75
CA SER A 522 18.12 1.89 -12.48
C SER A 522 18.82 0.71 -13.13
N ILE A 523 18.74 -0.46 -12.48
CA ILE A 523 19.31 -1.70 -13.00
C ILE A 523 18.22 -2.75 -13.18
N ARG A 524 18.12 -3.28 -14.39
CA ARG A 524 17.32 -4.45 -14.76
C ARG A 524 18.24 -5.66 -14.82
N VAL A 525 17.77 -6.82 -14.37
CA VAL A 525 18.55 -8.06 -14.37
C VAL A 525 17.73 -9.19 -14.93
N ARG A 526 18.34 -10.02 -15.78
CA ARG A 526 17.84 -11.32 -16.21
C ARG A 526 18.92 -12.39 -16.03
N ASP A 527 18.51 -13.62 -15.85
CA ASP A 527 19.39 -14.78 -15.79
C ASP A 527 18.74 -15.97 -16.54
N ARG A 528 19.39 -17.13 -16.55
CA ARG A 528 18.87 -18.33 -17.22
C ARG A 528 17.51 -18.81 -16.72
N PHE A 529 17.07 -18.41 -15.54
CA PHE A 529 15.78 -18.78 -14.96
C PHE A 529 14.67 -17.77 -15.27
N GLY A 530 15.01 -16.56 -15.75
CA GLY A 530 14.02 -15.57 -16.16
C GLY A 530 14.44 -14.11 -16.01
N ASP A 531 13.52 -13.21 -16.38
CA ASP A 531 13.66 -11.76 -16.24
C ASP A 531 13.17 -11.34 -14.85
N HIS A 532 14.01 -10.63 -14.10
CA HIS A 532 13.68 -10.05 -12.78
C HIS A 532 13.09 -8.65 -12.86
N GLY A 533 13.06 -8.06 -14.05
CA GLY A 533 12.66 -6.68 -14.26
C GLY A 533 13.63 -5.68 -13.63
N LEU A 534 13.15 -4.47 -13.37
CA LEU A 534 13.90 -3.42 -12.69
C LEU A 534 14.00 -3.77 -11.19
N VAL A 535 15.23 -4.03 -10.73
CA VAL A 535 15.51 -4.61 -9.41
C VAL A 535 16.36 -3.74 -8.50
N GLY A 536 17.02 -2.69 -9.02
CA GLY A 536 17.83 -1.80 -8.21
C GLY A 536 17.75 -0.35 -8.66
N VAL A 537 18.00 0.56 -7.73
CA VAL A 537 18.03 2.01 -7.94
C VAL A 537 19.17 2.62 -7.16
N ALA A 538 19.93 3.49 -7.81
CA ALA A 538 20.90 4.39 -7.19
C ALA A 538 20.51 5.84 -7.52
N ILE A 539 20.32 6.66 -6.49
CA ILE A 539 20.10 8.10 -6.60
C ILE A 539 21.30 8.77 -5.93
N ALA A 540 21.95 9.64 -6.64
CA ALA A 540 23.11 10.38 -6.13
C ALA A 540 23.07 11.84 -6.59
N HIS A 541 23.73 12.71 -5.85
CA HIS A 541 23.91 14.11 -6.26
C HIS A 541 25.35 14.56 -6.08
N ASP A 542 25.77 15.47 -6.94
CA ASP A 542 27.11 16.03 -6.93
C ASP A 542 27.15 17.29 -6.06
N GLU A 543 28.09 17.33 -5.07
CA GLU A 543 28.34 18.48 -4.22
C GLU A 543 29.84 18.78 -4.16
N GLY A 544 30.30 19.84 -4.82
CA GLY A 544 31.71 20.18 -4.92
C GLY A 544 32.54 19.06 -5.57
N GLU A 545 33.51 18.51 -4.84
CA GLU A 545 34.37 17.41 -5.30
C GLU A 545 33.82 16.02 -4.96
N GLN A 546 32.64 15.96 -4.37
CA GLN A 546 32.03 14.72 -3.89
C GLN A 546 30.78 14.38 -4.71
N CYS A 547 30.48 13.08 -4.77
CA CYS A 547 29.19 12.56 -5.20
C CYS A 547 28.57 11.83 -4.00
N GLU A 548 27.45 12.34 -3.49
CA GLU A 548 26.73 11.73 -2.37
C GLU A 548 25.69 10.74 -2.88
N VAL A 549 25.72 9.53 -2.33
CA VAL A 549 24.72 8.50 -2.54
C VAL A 549 23.53 8.77 -1.63
N ASP A 550 22.51 9.41 -2.16
CA ASP A 550 21.26 9.72 -1.45
C ASP A 550 20.47 8.46 -1.13
N THR A 551 20.29 7.60 -2.13
CA THR A 551 19.52 6.36 -2.03
C THR A 551 20.21 5.26 -2.82
N PHE A 552 20.38 4.10 -2.21
CA PHE A 552 20.85 2.88 -2.87
C PHE A 552 20.02 1.71 -2.37
N LEU A 553 19.33 1.04 -3.26
CA LEU A 553 18.43 -0.04 -2.90
C LEU A 553 18.37 -1.15 -3.95
N LEU A 554 18.08 -2.36 -3.47
CA LEU A 554 17.87 -3.54 -4.30
C LEU A 554 16.64 -4.32 -3.87
N SER A 555 15.92 -4.84 -4.84
CA SER A 555 14.85 -5.81 -4.62
C SER A 555 15.38 -7.07 -3.95
N CYS A 556 14.61 -7.65 -3.02
CA CYS A 556 14.96 -8.91 -2.34
C CYS A 556 15.27 -10.07 -3.31
N ARG A 557 14.80 -10.00 -4.56
CA ARG A 557 15.01 -11.01 -5.60
C ARG A 557 16.46 -11.18 -6.05
N VAL A 558 17.30 -10.17 -5.85
CA VAL A 558 18.68 -10.15 -6.35
C VAL A 558 19.73 -9.88 -5.26
N ILE A 559 19.32 -9.77 -4.01
CA ILE A 559 20.24 -9.58 -2.89
C ILE A 559 21.22 -10.76 -2.83
N GLY A 560 22.52 -10.45 -2.62
CA GLY A 560 23.58 -11.45 -2.48
C GLY A 560 24.06 -12.09 -3.79
N ARG A 561 23.73 -11.48 -4.95
CA ARG A 561 24.16 -11.95 -6.27
C ARG A 561 25.16 -11.00 -6.95
N THR A 562 25.74 -10.10 -6.20
CA THR A 562 26.71 -9.11 -6.67
C THR A 562 26.17 -8.07 -7.66
N VAL A 563 24.85 -7.99 -7.83
CA VAL A 563 24.18 -6.95 -8.62
C VAL A 563 24.38 -5.58 -8.00
N GLU A 564 24.45 -5.52 -6.66
CA GLU A 564 24.82 -4.34 -5.89
C GLU A 564 26.21 -3.81 -6.26
N THR A 565 27.16 -4.72 -6.47
CA THR A 565 28.52 -4.35 -6.87
C THR A 565 28.56 -3.76 -8.28
N ALA A 566 27.79 -4.35 -9.22
CA ALA A 566 27.69 -3.84 -10.58
C ALA A 566 27.10 -2.42 -10.63
N LEU A 567 26.00 -2.17 -9.88
CA LEU A 567 25.35 -0.86 -9.81
C LEU A 567 26.27 0.18 -9.15
N LEU A 568 26.95 -0.19 -8.05
CA LEU A 568 27.88 0.71 -7.35
C LEU A 568 29.12 1.03 -8.19
N ALA A 569 29.67 0.05 -8.90
CA ALA A 569 30.81 0.24 -9.79
C ALA A 569 30.49 1.25 -10.90
N HIS A 570 29.30 1.14 -11.51
CA HIS A 570 28.86 2.11 -12.51
C HIS A 570 28.67 3.51 -11.93
N LEU A 571 28.08 3.62 -10.74
CA LEU A 571 27.91 4.91 -10.07
C LEU A 571 29.27 5.58 -9.78
N ALA A 572 30.24 4.81 -9.29
CA ALA A 572 31.61 5.28 -9.01
C ALA A 572 32.32 5.74 -10.30
N GLU A 573 32.25 4.94 -11.37
CA GLU A 573 32.82 5.27 -12.67
C GLU A 573 32.17 6.54 -13.25
N SER A 574 30.85 6.64 -13.23
CA SER A 574 30.10 7.81 -13.68
C SER A 574 30.46 9.07 -12.89
N ALA A 575 30.63 8.98 -11.57
CA ALA A 575 31.06 10.09 -10.71
C ALA A 575 32.50 10.53 -11.06
N ALA A 576 33.43 9.57 -11.25
CA ALA A 576 34.81 9.87 -11.64
C ALA A 576 34.89 10.55 -13.03
N GLN A 577 34.07 10.11 -14.01
CA GLN A 577 33.98 10.73 -15.34
C GLN A 577 33.49 12.19 -15.28
N ARG A 578 32.64 12.52 -14.30
CA ARG A 578 32.20 13.89 -14.02
C ARG A 578 33.20 14.70 -13.20
N GLY A 579 34.38 14.14 -12.90
CA GLY A 579 35.45 14.83 -12.19
C GLY A 579 35.28 14.84 -10.66
N ARG A 580 34.40 14.01 -10.11
CA ARG A 580 34.30 13.86 -8.66
C ARG A 580 35.49 13.07 -8.14
N LYS A 581 35.98 13.44 -6.93
CA LYS A 581 37.14 12.79 -6.32
C LYS A 581 36.73 11.73 -5.30
N ARG A 582 35.59 11.90 -4.67
CA ARG A 582 35.08 11.01 -3.61
C ARG A 582 33.64 10.62 -3.84
N LEU A 583 33.33 9.36 -3.50
CA LEU A 583 31.97 8.88 -3.34
C LEU A 583 31.65 8.80 -1.85
N VAL A 584 30.53 9.40 -1.44
CA VAL A 584 30.13 9.51 -0.04
C VAL A 584 28.77 8.88 0.12
N GLY A 585 28.53 8.12 1.19
CA GLY A 585 27.24 7.50 1.41
C GLY A 585 26.91 7.28 2.88
N TRP A 586 25.61 7.32 3.16
CA TRP A 586 25.07 7.09 4.49
C TRP A 586 24.48 5.70 4.62
N PHE A 587 24.73 5.08 5.78
CA PHE A 587 23.93 3.95 6.24
C PHE A 587 23.11 4.38 7.45
N LEU A 588 21.78 4.41 7.31
CA LEU A 588 20.82 4.74 8.36
C LEU A 588 20.17 3.44 8.86
N PRO A 589 20.62 2.89 10.02
CA PRO A 589 20.14 1.60 10.48
C PRO A 589 18.66 1.62 10.86
N THR A 590 17.96 0.57 10.47
CA THR A 590 16.58 0.31 10.85
C THR A 590 16.44 -1.15 11.28
N LYS A 591 15.31 -1.51 11.91
CA LYS A 591 15.02 -2.91 12.24
C LYS A 591 14.95 -3.84 11.02
N LYS A 592 14.87 -3.28 9.79
CA LYS A 592 14.60 -4.03 8.56
C LYS A 592 15.77 -4.10 7.57
N ASN A 593 16.72 -3.17 7.63
CA ASN A 593 17.81 -3.10 6.64
C ASN A 593 19.14 -3.68 7.12
N ALA A 594 19.11 -4.57 8.11
CA ALA A 594 20.30 -5.29 8.57
C ALA A 594 21.10 -5.99 7.44
N PRO A 595 20.47 -6.58 6.39
CA PRO A 595 21.18 -7.17 5.27
C PRO A 595 22.07 -6.20 4.48
N ALA A 596 21.82 -4.89 4.56
CA ALA A 596 22.62 -3.85 3.88
C ALA A 596 23.72 -3.24 4.76
N ARG A 597 23.87 -3.67 6.03
CA ARG A 597 24.81 -3.08 7.01
C ARG A 597 26.24 -3.06 6.53
N ASP A 598 26.67 -4.18 5.96
CA ASP A 598 28.07 -4.38 5.59
C ASP A 598 28.37 -4.00 4.13
N PHE A 599 27.44 -3.34 3.47
CA PHE A 599 27.57 -2.96 2.06
C PHE A 599 28.79 -2.06 1.81
N TYR A 600 28.90 -0.94 2.52
CA TYR A 600 30.01 -0.01 2.29
C TYR A 600 31.39 -0.60 2.65
N PRO A 601 31.60 -1.22 3.83
CA PRO A 601 32.89 -1.83 4.15
C PRO A 601 33.29 -2.95 3.18
N GLN A 602 32.37 -3.77 2.71
CA GLN A 602 32.64 -4.83 1.71
C GLN A 602 33.10 -4.28 0.35
N HIS A 603 32.78 -3.02 0.05
CA HIS A 603 33.14 -2.35 -1.19
C HIS A 603 34.28 -1.34 -1.05
N GLY A 604 35.04 -1.40 0.05
CA GLY A 604 36.26 -0.60 0.23
C GLY A 604 36.03 0.85 0.65
N PHE A 605 34.88 1.16 1.22
CA PHE A 605 34.63 2.46 1.84
C PHE A 605 35.24 2.54 3.23
N GLU A 606 35.74 3.69 3.59
CA GLU A 606 36.23 4.01 4.92
C GLU A 606 35.17 4.72 5.73
N ARG A 607 35.03 4.31 7.00
CA ARG A 607 34.06 4.93 7.91
C ARG A 607 34.58 6.28 8.39
N GLN A 608 33.71 7.29 8.35
CA GLN A 608 33.96 8.63 8.88
C GLN A 608 33.23 8.84 10.20
N GLU A 609 33.74 9.74 11.04
CA GLU A 609 33.02 10.19 12.23
C GLU A 609 31.79 10.99 11.79
N ALA A 610 30.62 10.64 12.33
CA ALA A 610 29.37 11.32 12.06
C ALA A 610 28.59 11.56 13.36
N ASN A 611 28.05 12.75 13.50
CA ASN A 611 27.14 13.09 14.60
C ASN A 611 25.74 12.58 14.25
N GLY A 612 25.22 11.61 14.99
CA GLY A 612 23.86 11.11 14.80
C GLY A 612 23.72 9.58 14.83
N THR A 613 22.53 9.09 14.46
CA THR A 613 22.16 7.66 14.52
C THR A 613 22.64 6.82 13.34
N GLY A 614 23.27 7.43 12.31
CA GLY A 614 23.77 6.78 11.11
C GLY A 614 25.29 6.62 11.10
N SER A 615 25.82 5.95 10.06
CA SER A 615 27.23 5.91 9.76
C SER A 615 27.50 6.51 8.38
N LEU A 616 28.52 7.38 8.30
CA LEU A 616 28.99 8.01 7.08
C LEU A 616 30.18 7.23 6.55
N TRP A 617 30.22 7.02 5.25
CA TRP A 617 31.24 6.23 4.56
C TRP A 617 31.75 6.98 3.34
N THR A 618 33.06 6.90 3.09
CA THR A 618 33.70 7.56 1.94
C THR A 618 34.61 6.62 1.19
N MET A 619 34.70 6.82 -0.11
CA MET A 619 35.66 6.12 -0.98
C MET A 619 36.36 7.12 -1.89
N ASP A 620 37.69 7.07 -1.97
CA ASP A 620 38.46 7.83 -2.95
C ASP A 620 38.34 7.16 -4.33
N LEU A 621 37.83 7.90 -5.29
CA LEU A 621 37.58 7.38 -6.63
C LEU A 621 38.86 7.16 -7.45
N LYS A 622 39.98 7.82 -7.09
CA LYS A 622 41.26 7.64 -7.78
C LYS A 622 41.95 6.32 -7.42
N SER A 623 41.79 5.88 -6.18
CA SER A 623 42.39 4.64 -5.67
C SER A 623 41.44 3.45 -5.72
N SER A 624 40.20 3.66 -6.13
CA SER A 624 39.16 2.61 -6.16
C SER A 624 39.47 1.50 -7.15
N THR A 625 39.43 0.26 -6.66
CA THR A 625 39.53 -0.97 -7.46
C THR A 625 38.17 -1.56 -7.80
N LEU A 626 37.10 -0.86 -7.46
CA LEU A 626 35.73 -1.32 -7.65
C LEU A 626 35.41 -1.53 -9.15
N ARG A 627 35.01 -2.74 -9.49
CA ARG A 627 34.66 -3.15 -10.87
C ARG A 627 33.38 -3.98 -10.88
N CYS A 628 32.69 -3.96 -11.99
CA CYS A 628 31.61 -4.91 -12.23
C CYS A 628 32.18 -6.34 -12.22
N PRO A 629 31.53 -7.30 -11.51
CA PRO A 629 31.93 -8.70 -11.52
C PRO A 629 31.92 -9.29 -12.94
N ASP A 630 32.93 -10.13 -13.26
CA ASP A 630 33.11 -10.70 -14.61
C ASP A 630 32.05 -11.72 -15.02
N TRP A 631 31.27 -12.26 -14.06
CA TRP A 631 30.12 -13.13 -14.30
C TRP A 631 28.81 -12.37 -14.56
N ILE A 632 28.83 -11.03 -14.57
CA ILE A 632 27.69 -10.19 -14.95
C ILE A 632 27.99 -9.50 -16.27
N LYS A 633 27.23 -9.83 -17.30
CA LYS A 633 27.23 -9.09 -18.56
C LYS A 633 26.53 -7.75 -18.37
N LEU A 634 27.30 -6.69 -18.12
CA LEU A 634 26.77 -5.35 -17.93
C LEU A 634 26.59 -4.64 -19.28
N LYS A 635 25.38 -4.15 -19.53
CA LYS A 635 25.04 -3.26 -20.63
C LYS A 635 24.60 -1.92 -20.06
N VAL A 636 25.24 -0.84 -20.51
CA VAL A 636 24.89 0.52 -20.07
C VAL A 636 24.21 1.24 -21.24
N THR A 637 22.98 1.69 -21.01
CA THR A 637 22.25 2.52 -21.97
C THR A 637 22.65 3.97 -21.75
N ILE A 638 23.33 4.55 -22.73
CA ILE A 638 23.69 5.96 -22.71
C ILE A 638 22.44 6.75 -23.15
N PRO A 639 22.06 7.84 -22.45
CA PRO A 639 20.97 8.70 -22.89
C PRO A 639 21.26 9.17 -24.32
N LEU A 640 20.37 8.94 -25.24
CA LEU A 640 20.39 9.67 -26.51
C LEU A 640 20.23 11.15 -26.15
N ASN A 641 21.30 11.93 -26.31
CA ASN A 641 21.23 13.38 -26.27
C ASN A 641 20.23 13.82 -27.34
N HIS A 642 18.99 14.04 -26.96
CA HIS A 642 18.09 14.85 -27.77
C HIS A 642 18.61 16.28 -27.69
N GLY A 643 19.55 16.56 -28.58
CA GLY A 643 20.04 17.90 -28.80
C GLY A 643 18.88 18.81 -29.19
N LYS A 644 18.82 19.92 -28.47
CA LYS A 644 18.15 21.22 -28.71
C LYS A 644 16.65 21.22 -28.96
#